data_ef7698248973a2cd39165d353f97510c
#
_entry.id   ef7698248973a2cd39165d353f97510c
#
_cell.length_a   1.000
_cell.length_b   1.000
_cell.length_c   1.000
_cell.angle_alpha   90.00
_cell.angle_beta   90.00
_cell.angle_gamma   90.00
#
_symmetry.space_group_name_H-M   'P 1'
#
loop_
_entity.id
_entity.type
_entity.pdbx_description
1 polymer ?
#
loop_
_entity_poly.entity_id
_entity_poly.type
_entity_poly.pdbx_seq_one_letter_code
_entity_poly.pdbx_strand_id
1 'polypeptide(L)'
;MNLKKKMRRGSLAALITLALTSSALAMPTGGVVQSGDVNIGGSTDFSSVANGATITAGTDSTINWQTFNIGNHETLNFNIADGKLLLNQVTGAQASEILGTMNQTGKGSLALVNPNGIHIGGDAVLDVNALTLSTLGIVTKNDTETLIREGALGARAITVDQGAQFEIARKLNLFGGKVSVADGVVFNLNDVPNPQESMLEIVAAKELYWQQGADHDSDLSKWTMERGNTVDFHGTVNALSTGKDAEINILGYAVNADRAHIDGDRAAVSLAAWTKLTSDDRNNAPVKTTKIELSPENVVRADGLRIREKKSTEIRGGKVELKNSTIDSARLDITAHKSFNSEGDMDRSSERQALTATADNSVVLDNVTINGITGRDRYHWFEITGGTVNIANSNIHTEKTLNIGAVSSLDRTMKNRHWETPIEQTGTRTTTAANTLNVTNSTLKVTRPAWESNPYAVQADATAKDVKLTGGTLHLTGTNIETPLTANIIAGSTQEKENHPYDETTRSPNKTVLSHVRSTLGQTITIDGTSTIRARDTRVDGGKVTVGRDVTFTVGDSSAGSLAVLGDARVSAGSGTVRTTPAGSDVQFHGKVRGTGMNNQSIQFIGHTVNLDHADLRDVGRIYALAMNRRTTEDAHGNKESSVTTGAENVIGADGLHAEAKNFDLRAGQMTLKNAELYAAESGKLRAGVMQHGAQTKITNGGAIHLDNTEITVDGSDDMAFSSESGSLTLVNGSEIYALNGTADFVVASSFDEGANIARVTKKNKLSLWNSKIDAKDVDITTGDAELWQSSTLHAAGQMKFDTSASDTIRTDGSTASLLRDASSHVTRAGTESTEFTVQGADKPVPPVPQPPAPPVSPDAPILSADDEANKAEGAAKASAALAETTQEARTAALTETVARLNENTAASRRQTAGVLLGVIDTIASDTTLTSAEKTALQLAVLDAYAPVQEAKAEQNNTATNTVDEAVNAATNVAVVPVYPDENEAEEVVSFA
;
A
#
# COMPACT_ATOMS: atom_id res chain seq x y z
N MET A 1 11.64 -33.16 29.59
CA MET A 1 10.91 -34.42 29.44
C MET A 1 9.88 -34.25 28.34
N ASN A 2 10.20 -34.88 27.24
CA ASN A 2 9.54 -34.73 25.92
C ASN A 2 8.10 -35.25 25.92
N LEU A 3 7.21 -34.56 25.24
CA LEU A 3 6.18 -35.21 24.42
C LEU A 3 5.76 -34.29 23.25
N LYS A 4 6.43 -34.46 22.11
CA LYS A 4 5.94 -34.00 20.80
C LYS A 4 4.78 -34.91 20.39
N LYS A 5 3.54 -34.41 20.46
CA LYS A 5 2.43 -35.04 19.75
C LYS A 5 2.32 -34.42 18.36
N LYS A 6 2.86 -35.12 17.36
CA LYS A 6 2.50 -34.96 15.95
C LYS A 6 1.01 -35.28 15.80
N MET A 7 0.17 -34.30 15.65
CA MET A 7 -1.12 -34.56 15.03
C MET A 7 -0.94 -34.48 13.50
N ARG A 8 -0.88 -35.65 12.90
CA ARG A 8 -1.19 -35.81 11.48
C ARG A 8 -2.68 -35.48 11.32
N ARG A 9 -3.01 -34.38 10.67
CA ARG A 9 -4.35 -34.21 10.10
C ARG A 9 -4.43 -35.12 8.88
N GLY A 10 -4.93 -36.31 9.09
CA GLY A 10 -5.45 -37.13 8.02
C GLY A 10 -6.76 -36.51 7.56
N SER A 11 -6.84 -36.14 6.29
CA SER A 11 -8.08 -35.97 5.58
C SER A 11 -8.88 -37.28 5.75
N LEU A 12 -9.92 -37.21 6.57
CA LEU A 12 -10.93 -38.24 6.62
C LEU A 12 -11.82 -37.99 5.40
N ALA A 13 -11.37 -38.41 4.22
CA ALA A 13 -12.28 -38.77 3.16
C ALA A 13 -13.07 -39.95 3.70
N ALA A 14 -14.29 -39.69 4.16
CA ALA A 14 -15.22 -40.75 4.46
C ALA A 14 -15.54 -41.45 3.13
N LEU A 15 -14.76 -42.49 2.82
CA LEU A 15 -15.11 -43.48 1.82
C LEU A 15 -16.34 -44.19 2.36
N ILE A 16 -17.52 -43.68 2.03
CA ILE A 16 -18.73 -44.48 2.09
C ILE A 16 -18.65 -45.40 0.87
N THR A 17 -17.92 -46.51 1.04
CA THR A 17 -18.07 -47.66 0.13
C THR A 17 -19.45 -48.24 0.37
N LEU A 18 -20.48 -47.71 -0.25
CA LEU A 18 -21.73 -48.37 -0.40
C LEU A 18 -21.45 -49.61 -1.30
N ALA A 19 -21.58 -50.82 -0.75
CA ALA A 19 -21.52 -52.04 -1.53
C ALA A 19 -22.67 -51.98 -2.56
N LEU A 20 -22.39 -51.48 -3.77
CA LEU A 20 -23.26 -51.54 -4.93
C LEU A 20 -23.37 -53.00 -5.34
N THR A 21 -24.46 -53.64 -4.94
CA THR A 21 -24.99 -54.69 -5.78
C THR A 21 -25.26 -54.07 -7.15
N SER A 22 -24.60 -54.55 -8.19
CA SER A 22 -24.73 -54.07 -9.55
C SER A 22 -26.15 -54.38 -10.09
N SER A 23 -27.15 -53.63 -9.61
CA SER A 23 -28.33 -53.42 -10.42
C SER A 23 -27.90 -52.38 -11.46
N ALA A 24 -27.97 -52.70 -12.73
CA ALA A 24 -27.76 -51.76 -13.81
C ALA A 24 -28.50 -50.47 -13.48
N LEU A 25 -27.74 -49.40 -13.27
CA LEU A 25 -28.34 -48.04 -13.09
C LEU A 25 -29.04 -47.75 -14.39
N ALA A 26 -30.34 -47.89 -14.38
CA ALA A 26 -31.16 -47.74 -15.58
C ALA A 26 -31.52 -46.25 -15.77
N MET A 27 -31.84 -45.92 -16.99
CA MET A 27 -32.44 -44.63 -17.36
C MET A 27 -33.66 -44.29 -16.48
N PRO A 28 -34.18 -43.04 -16.48
CA PRO A 28 -35.29 -42.61 -15.63
C PRO A 28 -36.48 -43.53 -15.72
N THR A 29 -37.11 -43.84 -14.57
CA THR A 29 -38.28 -44.74 -14.50
C THR A 29 -39.44 -44.15 -13.73
N GLY A 30 -40.65 -44.66 -14.02
CA GLY A 30 -41.89 -44.33 -13.31
C GLY A 30 -42.23 -42.84 -13.43
N GLY A 31 -42.03 -42.30 -14.60
CA GLY A 31 -42.38 -40.88 -14.91
C GLY A 31 -43.92 -40.72 -15.06
N VAL A 32 -44.42 -39.67 -14.46
CA VAL A 32 -45.84 -39.24 -14.59
C VAL A 32 -45.86 -37.76 -14.92
N VAL A 33 -46.36 -37.39 -16.08
CA VAL A 33 -46.54 -36.00 -16.47
C VAL A 33 -47.62 -35.36 -15.58
N GLN A 34 -47.21 -34.34 -14.85
CA GLN A 34 -48.09 -33.59 -13.97
C GLN A 34 -48.75 -32.41 -14.67
N SER A 35 -48.02 -31.77 -15.58
CA SER A 35 -48.50 -30.63 -16.36
C SER A 35 -47.68 -30.48 -17.64
N GLY A 36 -48.27 -29.80 -18.62
CA GLY A 36 -47.65 -29.41 -19.86
C GLY A 36 -47.75 -30.43 -20.99
N ASP A 37 -47.13 -30.08 -22.13
CA ASP A 37 -47.11 -30.94 -23.35
C ASP A 37 -45.69 -31.53 -23.45
N VAL A 38 -45.58 -32.79 -23.02
CA VAL A 38 -44.34 -33.54 -23.01
C VAL A 38 -44.51 -34.91 -23.65
N ASN A 39 -43.54 -35.28 -24.48
CA ASN A 39 -43.54 -36.61 -25.10
C ASN A 39 -42.09 -37.18 -25.21
N ILE A 40 -41.97 -38.50 -25.33
CA ILE A 40 -40.77 -39.24 -25.64
C ILE A 40 -40.93 -39.92 -27.01
N GLY A 41 -40.25 -39.38 -28.06
CA GLY A 41 -40.41 -39.92 -29.43
C GLY A 41 -41.83 -40.01 -29.92
N GLY A 42 -42.74 -39.11 -29.47
CA GLY A 42 -44.17 -39.10 -29.76
C GLY A 42 -45.04 -39.91 -28.79
N SER A 43 -44.44 -40.67 -27.85
CA SER A 43 -45.21 -41.38 -26.79
C SER A 43 -45.36 -40.51 -25.55
N THR A 44 -46.51 -40.67 -24.85
CA THR A 44 -46.76 -40.07 -23.53
C THR A 44 -46.54 -41.07 -22.38
N ASP A 45 -45.97 -42.23 -22.67
CA ASP A 45 -45.61 -43.24 -21.68
C ASP A 45 -44.17 -42.98 -21.16
N PHE A 46 -44.06 -42.60 -19.92
CA PHE A 46 -42.79 -42.31 -19.19
C PHE A 46 -42.49 -43.40 -18.15
N SER A 47 -43.12 -44.60 -18.23
CA SER A 47 -42.88 -45.67 -17.26
C SER A 47 -41.43 -46.15 -17.26
N SER A 48 -40.77 -46.12 -18.42
CA SER A 48 -39.33 -46.38 -18.59
C SER A 48 -38.79 -45.56 -19.76
N VAL A 49 -37.60 -45.01 -19.61
CA VAL A 49 -36.91 -44.26 -20.67
C VAL A 49 -35.80 -45.14 -21.29
N ALA A 50 -35.76 -45.18 -22.62
CA ALA A 50 -34.74 -45.94 -23.31
C ALA A 50 -33.44 -45.09 -23.46
N ASN A 51 -32.28 -45.77 -23.52
CA ASN A 51 -31.04 -45.11 -23.90
C ASN A 51 -31.11 -44.43 -25.27
N GLY A 52 -30.66 -43.18 -25.39
CA GLY A 52 -30.74 -42.38 -26.61
C GLY A 52 -32.10 -41.71 -26.83
N ALA A 53 -33.06 -41.87 -25.92
CA ALA A 53 -34.36 -41.23 -26.04
C ALA A 53 -34.27 -39.71 -25.99
N THR A 54 -35.22 -39.03 -26.64
CA THR A 54 -35.42 -37.59 -26.59
C THR A 54 -36.76 -37.24 -25.91
N ILE A 55 -36.65 -36.50 -24.81
CA ILE A 55 -37.78 -35.90 -24.13
C ILE A 55 -38.04 -34.52 -24.75
N THR A 56 -39.21 -34.31 -25.32
CA THR A 56 -39.62 -33.05 -25.95
C THR A 56 -40.67 -32.37 -25.11
N ALA A 57 -40.44 -31.06 -24.81
CA ALA A 57 -41.42 -30.21 -24.12
C ALA A 57 -41.70 -28.94 -24.92
N GLY A 58 -42.95 -28.80 -25.37
CA GLY A 58 -43.41 -27.64 -26.14
C GLY A 58 -43.97 -26.50 -25.27
N THR A 59 -44.25 -26.80 -24.00
CA THR A 59 -44.81 -25.85 -23.03
C THR A 59 -44.04 -25.98 -21.69
N ASP A 60 -44.33 -25.09 -20.74
CA ASP A 60 -43.90 -25.30 -19.36
C ASP A 60 -44.49 -26.60 -18.82
N SER A 61 -43.61 -27.51 -18.43
CA SER A 61 -44.00 -28.89 -18.17
C SER A 61 -43.31 -29.42 -16.90
N THR A 62 -44.04 -30.37 -16.24
CA THR A 62 -43.52 -31.04 -15.04
C THR A 62 -43.72 -32.56 -15.17
N ILE A 63 -42.62 -33.30 -14.92
CA ILE A 63 -42.69 -34.76 -14.82
C ILE A 63 -42.22 -35.14 -13.40
N ASN A 64 -43.03 -35.94 -12.72
CA ASN A 64 -42.68 -36.62 -11.49
C ASN A 64 -42.08 -37.99 -11.81
N TRP A 65 -40.89 -38.27 -11.29
CA TRP A 65 -40.15 -39.52 -11.52
C TRP A 65 -40.10 -40.37 -10.26
N GLN A 66 -40.16 -41.69 -10.39
CA GLN A 66 -39.79 -42.58 -9.30
C GLN A 66 -38.25 -42.62 -9.08
N THR A 67 -37.51 -42.72 -10.19
CA THR A 67 -36.02 -42.56 -10.22
C THR A 67 -35.61 -41.75 -11.44
N PHE A 68 -34.54 -40.99 -11.29
CA PHE A 68 -33.94 -40.26 -12.41
C PHE A 68 -32.44 -40.55 -12.42
N ASN A 69 -32.02 -41.49 -13.25
CA ASN A 69 -30.61 -41.86 -13.43
C ASN A 69 -30.25 -41.81 -14.92
N ILE A 70 -28.97 -41.68 -15.22
CA ILE A 70 -28.39 -41.91 -16.54
C ILE A 70 -27.15 -42.77 -16.30
N GLY A 71 -27.21 -44.02 -16.75
CA GLY A 71 -26.14 -44.96 -16.56
C GLY A 71 -24.88 -44.62 -17.35
N ASN A 72 -23.79 -45.27 -17.00
CA ASN A 72 -22.51 -45.08 -17.73
C ASN A 72 -22.66 -45.47 -19.19
N HIS A 73 -22.18 -44.59 -20.11
CA HIS A 73 -22.35 -44.71 -21.58
C HIS A 73 -23.82 -44.64 -22.07
N GLU A 74 -24.76 -44.26 -21.24
CA GLU A 74 -26.10 -43.95 -21.65
C GLU A 74 -26.28 -42.46 -21.98
N THR A 75 -27.20 -42.13 -22.87
CA THR A 75 -27.50 -40.76 -23.30
C THR A 75 -28.98 -40.47 -23.14
N LEU A 76 -29.28 -39.33 -22.52
CA LEU A 76 -30.62 -38.78 -22.46
C LEU A 76 -30.62 -37.39 -23.12
N ASN A 77 -31.53 -37.23 -24.13
CA ASN A 77 -31.66 -36.00 -24.89
C ASN A 77 -32.88 -35.23 -24.46
N PHE A 78 -32.81 -33.91 -24.49
CA PHE A 78 -33.89 -33.00 -24.23
C PHE A 78 -34.05 -32.00 -25.36
N ASN A 79 -35.31 -31.79 -25.80
CA ASN A 79 -35.65 -30.75 -26.75
C ASN A 79 -36.76 -29.87 -26.13
N ILE A 80 -36.36 -28.74 -25.56
CA ILE A 80 -37.26 -27.86 -24.80
C ILE A 80 -37.44 -26.59 -25.61
N ALA A 81 -38.69 -26.20 -25.87
CA ALA A 81 -39.02 -25.01 -26.62
C ALA A 81 -38.43 -23.74 -25.95
N ASP A 82 -38.07 -22.76 -26.78
CA ASP A 82 -37.51 -21.49 -26.32
C ASP A 82 -38.37 -20.79 -25.28
N GLY A 83 -37.78 -20.33 -24.19
CA GLY A 83 -38.49 -19.69 -23.07
C GLY A 83 -39.35 -20.63 -22.23
N LYS A 84 -39.27 -21.96 -22.42
CA LYS A 84 -40.06 -22.95 -21.68
C LYS A 84 -39.19 -23.67 -20.65
N LEU A 85 -39.85 -24.18 -19.59
CA LEU A 85 -39.19 -24.93 -18.53
C LEU A 85 -39.73 -26.40 -18.53
N LEU A 86 -38.80 -27.36 -18.56
CA LEU A 86 -39.07 -28.74 -18.22
C LEU A 86 -38.53 -29.04 -16.82
N LEU A 87 -39.45 -29.23 -15.87
CA LEU A 87 -39.11 -29.61 -14.50
C LEU A 87 -39.24 -31.13 -14.33
N ASN A 88 -38.13 -31.79 -14.00
CA ASN A 88 -38.06 -33.19 -13.60
C ASN A 88 -37.92 -33.27 -12.08
N GLN A 89 -38.96 -33.77 -11.41
CA GLN A 89 -38.99 -33.88 -9.96
C GLN A 89 -38.96 -35.36 -9.55
N VAL A 90 -37.98 -35.74 -8.74
CA VAL A 90 -37.89 -37.12 -8.20
C VAL A 90 -38.74 -37.21 -6.95
N THR A 91 -39.71 -38.10 -6.94
CA THR A 91 -40.61 -38.37 -5.82
C THR A 91 -40.26 -39.66 -5.10
N GLY A 92 -39.38 -40.47 -5.67
CA GLY A 92 -38.86 -41.68 -5.02
C GLY A 92 -37.84 -41.35 -3.94
N ALA A 93 -37.31 -42.38 -3.26
CA ALA A 93 -36.46 -42.22 -2.09
C ALA A 93 -34.94 -42.28 -2.39
N GLN A 94 -34.54 -42.46 -3.65
CA GLN A 94 -33.14 -42.65 -4.07
C GLN A 94 -32.53 -41.36 -4.62
N ALA A 95 -31.21 -41.18 -4.43
CA ALA A 95 -30.49 -40.13 -5.12
C ALA A 95 -30.48 -40.38 -6.65
N SER A 96 -30.27 -39.34 -7.42
CA SER A 96 -30.02 -39.39 -8.86
C SER A 96 -28.55 -39.65 -9.15
N GLU A 97 -28.29 -40.64 -10.00
CA GLU A 97 -26.94 -40.98 -10.48
C GLU A 97 -26.85 -40.60 -11.97
N ILE A 98 -26.09 -39.57 -12.29
CA ILE A 98 -25.83 -39.09 -13.64
C ILE A 98 -24.40 -39.52 -14.02
N LEU A 99 -24.27 -40.69 -14.61
CA LEU A 99 -22.95 -41.28 -14.97
C LEU A 99 -22.67 -41.20 -16.47
N GLY A 100 -23.68 -40.88 -17.29
CA GLY A 100 -23.64 -40.81 -18.75
C GLY A 100 -23.85 -39.38 -19.28
N THR A 101 -24.39 -39.31 -20.48
CA THR A 101 -24.53 -38.07 -21.24
C THR A 101 -25.93 -37.45 -21.12
N MET A 102 -26.00 -36.18 -20.84
CA MET A 102 -27.20 -35.37 -20.87
C MET A 102 -27.04 -34.27 -21.93
N ASN A 103 -27.82 -34.35 -23.01
CA ASN A 103 -27.78 -33.36 -24.09
C ASN A 103 -29.07 -32.56 -24.16
N GLN A 104 -28.93 -31.26 -24.37
CA GLN A 104 -30.08 -30.37 -24.58
C GLN A 104 -29.97 -29.65 -25.94
N THR A 105 -30.92 -29.88 -26.84
CA THR A 105 -30.89 -29.28 -28.18
C THR A 105 -31.80 -28.04 -28.28
N GLY A 106 -32.78 -27.87 -27.45
CA GLY A 106 -33.67 -26.70 -27.41
C GLY A 106 -33.11 -25.57 -26.54
N LYS A 107 -33.60 -24.34 -26.75
CA LYS A 107 -33.16 -23.14 -25.99
C LYS A 107 -33.93 -22.90 -24.67
N GLY A 108 -34.84 -23.82 -24.29
CA GLY A 108 -35.58 -23.76 -23.04
C GLY A 108 -34.69 -24.07 -21.82
N SER A 109 -35.29 -24.17 -20.65
CA SER A 109 -34.61 -24.47 -19.38
C SER A 109 -34.98 -25.89 -18.91
N LEU A 110 -33.99 -26.62 -18.43
CA LEU A 110 -34.11 -27.94 -17.85
C LEU A 110 -33.86 -27.85 -16.33
N ALA A 111 -34.71 -28.46 -15.53
CA ALA A 111 -34.48 -28.60 -14.10
C ALA A 111 -34.65 -30.06 -13.65
N LEU A 112 -33.71 -30.53 -12.82
CA LEU A 112 -33.81 -31.78 -12.09
C LEU A 112 -33.77 -31.48 -10.59
N VAL A 113 -34.82 -31.88 -9.89
CA VAL A 113 -34.98 -31.73 -8.47
C VAL A 113 -35.04 -33.09 -7.80
N ASN A 114 -34.06 -33.36 -6.95
CA ASN A 114 -34.06 -34.57 -6.14
C ASN A 114 -33.63 -34.31 -4.70
N PRO A 115 -34.55 -34.19 -3.75
CA PRO A 115 -34.22 -33.97 -2.34
C PRO A 115 -33.34 -35.04 -1.70
N ASN A 116 -33.19 -36.23 -2.32
CA ASN A 116 -32.37 -37.33 -1.78
C ASN A 116 -30.91 -37.22 -2.16
N GLY A 117 -30.52 -36.31 -3.05
CA GLY A 117 -29.17 -36.13 -3.54
C GLY A 117 -29.05 -36.24 -5.05
N ILE A 118 -27.98 -35.66 -5.60
CA ILE A 118 -27.63 -35.78 -7.02
C ILE A 118 -26.12 -36.05 -7.08
N HIS A 119 -25.76 -37.15 -7.73
CA HIS A 119 -24.35 -37.54 -7.97
C HIS A 119 -24.09 -37.51 -9.47
N ILE A 120 -23.00 -36.83 -9.86
CA ILE A 120 -22.53 -36.71 -11.24
C ILE A 120 -21.16 -37.43 -11.30
N GLY A 121 -21.11 -38.53 -12.03
CA GLY A 121 -19.92 -39.38 -12.12
C GLY A 121 -18.84 -38.78 -13.04
N GLY A 122 -17.63 -39.30 -12.93
CA GLY A 122 -16.48 -38.78 -13.64
C GLY A 122 -16.50 -38.87 -15.17
N ASP A 123 -17.28 -39.81 -15.71
CA ASP A 123 -17.48 -39.98 -17.17
C ASP A 123 -18.67 -39.16 -17.71
N ALA A 124 -19.39 -38.44 -16.85
CA ALA A 124 -20.58 -37.69 -17.25
C ALA A 124 -20.24 -36.48 -18.13
N VAL A 125 -21.06 -36.29 -19.17
CA VAL A 125 -20.97 -35.12 -20.04
C VAL A 125 -22.35 -34.46 -20.08
N LEU A 126 -22.43 -33.22 -19.64
CA LEU A 126 -23.67 -32.43 -19.63
C LEU A 126 -23.52 -31.25 -20.61
N ASP A 127 -24.10 -31.45 -21.82
CA ASP A 127 -24.17 -30.42 -22.87
C ASP A 127 -25.55 -29.77 -22.84
N VAL A 128 -25.63 -28.57 -22.22
CA VAL A 128 -26.91 -27.99 -21.86
C VAL A 128 -27.01 -26.50 -22.18
N ASN A 129 -28.22 -26.06 -22.53
CA ASN A 129 -28.49 -24.64 -22.70
C ASN A 129 -28.66 -23.94 -21.33
N ALA A 130 -29.61 -24.41 -20.53
CA ALA A 130 -29.86 -23.94 -19.18
C ALA A 130 -30.30 -25.09 -18.29
N LEU A 131 -29.48 -25.43 -17.30
CA LEU A 131 -29.73 -26.55 -16.38
C LEU A 131 -29.74 -26.09 -14.94
N THR A 132 -30.74 -26.52 -14.19
CA THR A 132 -30.77 -26.41 -12.72
C THR A 132 -30.80 -27.80 -12.12
N LEU A 133 -29.77 -28.13 -11.34
CA LEU A 133 -29.73 -29.31 -10.49
C LEU A 133 -29.98 -28.89 -9.06
N SER A 134 -31.00 -29.41 -8.40
CA SER A 134 -31.35 -29.00 -7.06
C SER A 134 -31.66 -30.16 -6.13
N THR A 135 -31.09 -30.13 -4.91
CA THR A 135 -31.54 -30.96 -3.79
C THR A 135 -32.50 -30.21 -2.86
N LEU A 136 -32.71 -28.91 -3.13
CA LEU A 136 -33.73 -28.09 -2.47
C LEU A 136 -35.09 -28.32 -3.16
N GLY A 137 -36.17 -28.42 -2.40
CA GLY A 137 -37.54 -28.59 -2.95
C GLY A 137 -38.00 -27.34 -3.70
N ILE A 138 -38.87 -27.53 -4.72
CA ILE A 138 -39.57 -26.44 -5.37
C ILE A 138 -40.93 -26.28 -4.70
N VAL A 139 -41.28 -25.06 -4.28
CA VAL A 139 -42.52 -24.81 -3.54
C VAL A 139 -43.60 -24.15 -4.41
N THR A 140 -43.27 -23.27 -5.33
CA THR A 140 -44.27 -22.55 -6.11
C THR A 140 -43.71 -22.10 -7.46
N LYS A 141 -44.55 -22.16 -8.49
CA LYS A 141 -44.28 -21.56 -9.80
C LYS A 141 -45.35 -20.50 -10.04
N ASN A 142 -44.95 -19.26 -10.25
CA ASN A 142 -45.80 -18.26 -10.89
C ASN A 142 -45.45 -18.25 -12.40
N ASP A 143 -46.37 -17.80 -13.25
CA ASP A 143 -46.35 -17.97 -14.71
C ASP A 143 -45.01 -17.53 -15.41
N THR A 144 -44.10 -16.89 -14.70
CA THR A 144 -42.78 -16.44 -15.22
C THR A 144 -41.58 -16.89 -14.38
N GLU A 145 -41.78 -17.51 -13.20
CA GLU A 145 -40.70 -17.70 -12.24
C GLU A 145 -40.75 -19.02 -11.49
N THR A 146 -39.60 -19.61 -11.25
CA THR A 146 -39.41 -20.79 -10.42
C THR A 146 -38.90 -20.39 -9.07
N LEU A 147 -39.72 -20.53 -8.03
CA LEU A 147 -39.32 -20.39 -6.63
C LEU A 147 -38.68 -21.67 -6.14
N ILE A 148 -37.44 -21.64 -5.79
CA ILE A 148 -36.75 -22.77 -5.15
C ILE A 148 -36.75 -22.50 -3.66
N ARG A 149 -37.47 -23.29 -2.91
CA ARG A 149 -37.60 -23.21 -1.48
C ARG A 149 -37.21 -24.52 -0.83
N GLU A 150 -36.71 -24.42 0.41
CA GLU A 150 -36.33 -25.52 1.24
C GLU A 150 -37.20 -26.77 1.13
N GLY A 151 -36.60 -27.93 0.94
CA GLY A 151 -37.16 -29.18 1.42
C GLY A 151 -36.71 -29.40 2.86
N ALA A 152 -37.54 -29.95 3.72
CA ALA A 152 -37.28 -30.21 5.15
C ALA A 152 -36.04 -31.08 5.48
N LEU A 153 -35.13 -31.26 4.55
CA LEU A 153 -34.03 -32.20 4.61
C LEU A 153 -32.70 -31.60 4.15
N GLY A 154 -32.40 -30.36 4.45
CA GLY A 154 -31.21 -29.56 4.10
C GLY A 154 -29.82 -30.19 4.16
N ALA A 155 -29.71 -31.51 4.22
CA ALA A 155 -28.42 -32.21 4.36
C ALA A 155 -28.02 -33.02 3.10
N ARG A 156 -28.79 -33.03 2.03
CA ARG A 156 -28.45 -33.83 0.85
C ARG A 156 -27.53 -33.04 -0.07
N ALA A 157 -26.51 -33.73 -0.58
CA ALA A 157 -25.45 -33.13 -1.37
C ALA A 157 -25.71 -33.24 -2.88
N ILE A 158 -25.17 -32.26 -3.62
CA ILE A 158 -24.77 -32.45 -4.99
C ILE A 158 -23.28 -32.79 -4.96
N THR A 159 -22.90 -33.92 -5.56
CA THR A 159 -21.48 -34.32 -5.69
C THR A 159 -21.13 -34.48 -7.16
N VAL A 160 -19.98 -33.95 -7.54
CA VAL A 160 -19.43 -34.00 -8.89
C VAL A 160 -18.04 -34.62 -8.83
N ASP A 161 -17.88 -35.78 -9.46
CA ASP A 161 -16.63 -36.52 -9.45
C ASP A 161 -15.61 -36.00 -10.47
N GLN A 162 -14.33 -36.29 -10.23
CA GLN A 162 -13.24 -35.95 -11.11
C GLN A 162 -13.48 -36.49 -12.54
N GLY A 163 -13.31 -35.64 -13.54
CA GLY A 163 -13.44 -36.00 -14.95
C GLY A 163 -14.77 -35.57 -15.57
N ALA A 164 -15.80 -35.26 -14.77
CA ALA A 164 -17.09 -34.75 -15.28
C ALA A 164 -16.88 -33.45 -16.08
N GLN A 165 -17.62 -33.30 -17.17
CA GLN A 165 -17.55 -32.17 -18.09
C GLN A 165 -18.91 -31.52 -18.29
N PHE A 166 -18.94 -30.20 -18.24
CA PHE A 166 -20.11 -29.40 -18.46
C PHE A 166 -19.89 -28.44 -19.62
N GLU A 167 -20.68 -28.57 -20.68
CA GLU A 167 -20.76 -27.63 -21.77
C GLU A 167 -22.04 -26.80 -21.58
N ILE A 168 -21.89 -25.53 -21.20
CA ILE A 168 -22.98 -24.68 -20.73
C ILE A 168 -23.19 -23.54 -21.69
N ALA A 169 -24.27 -23.56 -22.43
CA ALA A 169 -24.57 -22.54 -23.40
C ALA A 169 -25.03 -21.21 -22.75
N ARG A 170 -25.86 -21.28 -21.69
CA ARG A 170 -26.42 -20.09 -21.03
C ARG A 170 -26.32 -20.13 -19.51
N LYS A 171 -26.82 -21.16 -18.84
CA LYS A 171 -26.91 -21.17 -17.38
C LYS A 171 -26.75 -22.57 -16.78
N LEU A 172 -25.95 -22.67 -15.73
CA LEU A 172 -25.92 -23.83 -14.84
C LEU A 172 -26.11 -23.40 -13.40
N ASN A 173 -27.07 -24.00 -12.72
CA ASN A 173 -27.29 -23.86 -11.29
C ASN A 173 -27.12 -25.21 -10.59
N LEU A 174 -26.26 -25.25 -9.56
CA LEU A 174 -26.14 -26.37 -8.62
C LEU A 174 -26.57 -25.88 -7.24
N PHE A 175 -27.83 -26.18 -6.86
CA PHE A 175 -28.43 -25.71 -5.62
C PHE A 175 -28.66 -26.86 -4.64
N GLY A 176 -27.88 -26.92 -3.58
CA GLY A 176 -27.93 -28.03 -2.63
C GLY A 176 -27.87 -27.60 -1.17
N GLY A 177 -28.16 -28.53 -0.27
CA GLY A 177 -27.81 -28.37 1.14
C GLY A 177 -26.29 -28.39 1.34
N LYS A 178 -25.57 -29.11 0.49
CA LYS A 178 -24.12 -29.15 0.34
C LYS A 178 -23.77 -29.37 -1.14
N VAL A 179 -22.70 -28.72 -1.63
CA VAL A 179 -22.20 -28.96 -3.00
C VAL A 179 -20.73 -29.28 -2.93
N SER A 180 -20.30 -30.36 -3.56
CA SER A 180 -18.91 -30.80 -3.65
C SER A 180 -18.53 -31.07 -5.09
N VAL A 181 -17.52 -30.35 -5.58
CA VAL A 181 -16.98 -30.46 -6.94
C VAL A 181 -15.52 -30.86 -6.83
N ALA A 182 -15.18 -32.05 -7.33
CA ALA A 182 -13.83 -32.60 -7.25
C ALA A 182 -12.84 -31.85 -8.15
N ASP A 183 -11.56 -32.05 -7.90
CA ASP A 183 -10.47 -31.61 -8.76
C ASP A 183 -10.58 -32.30 -10.14
N GLY A 184 -10.29 -31.57 -11.22
CA GLY A 184 -10.37 -32.09 -12.60
C GLY A 184 -11.80 -32.11 -13.20
N VAL A 185 -12.80 -31.56 -12.53
CA VAL A 185 -14.11 -31.23 -13.13
C VAL A 185 -13.95 -29.97 -13.98
N VAL A 186 -14.54 -29.96 -15.18
CA VAL A 186 -14.45 -28.82 -16.11
C VAL A 186 -15.84 -28.27 -16.44
N PHE A 187 -15.98 -26.95 -16.26
CA PHE A 187 -17.14 -26.17 -16.67
C PHE A 187 -16.75 -25.24 -17.81
N ASN A 188 -17.25 -25.50 -19.00
CA ASN A 188 -17.04 -24.62 -20.16
C ASN A 188 -18.29 -23.75 -20.35
N LEU A 189 -18.16 -22.46 -20.14
CA LEU A 189 -19.22 -21.48 -20.44
C LEU A 189 -19.08 -21.05 -21.89
N ASN A 190 -19.87 -21.63 -22.79
CA ASN A 190 -19.77 -21.41 -24.22
C ASN A 190 -20.39 -20.09 -24.66
N ASP A 191 -19.77 -19.46 -25.68
CA ASP A 191 -20.24 -18.22 -26.27
C ASP A 191 -21.48 -18.52 -27.14
N VAL A 192 -22.65 -18.20 -26.62
CA VAL A 192 -23.91 -18.31 -27.41
C VAL A 192 -24.19 -16.94 -28.00
N PRO A 193 -24.55 -16.85 -29.28
CA PRO A 193 -25.00 -15.60 -29.90
C PRO A 193 -26.39 -15.18 -29.39
N ASN A 194 -26.49 -14.88 -28.12
CA ASN A 194 -27.68 -14.38 -27.45
C ASN A 194 -27.34 -13.15 -26.60
N PRO A 195 -28.19 -12.11 -26.48
CA PRO A 195 -27.89 -10.93 -25.65
C PRO A 195 -27.82 -11.21 -24.16
N GLN A 196 -28.08 -12.42 -23.68
CA GLN A 196 -28.03 -12.76 -22.25
C GLN A 196 -26.65 -13.24 -21.83
N GLU A 197 -26.26 -12.87 -20.62
CA GLU A 197 -25.00 -13.27 -19.97
C GLU A 197 -24.99 -14.78 -19.67
N SER A 198 -23.79 -15.40 -19.72
CA SER A 198 -23.63 -16.79 -19.28
C SER A 198 -23.47 -16.82 -17.77
N MET A 199 -24.07 -17.81 -17.09
CA MET A 199 -24.07 -17.87 -15.63
C MET A 199 -23.74 -19.26 -15.09
N LEU A 200 -22.85 -19.31 -14.11
CA LEU A 200 -22.62 -20.48 -13.27
C LEU A 200 -22.92 -20.11 -11.81
N GLU A 201 -23.90 -20.75 -11.20
CA GLU A 201 -24.24 -20.59 -9.80
C GLU A 201 -24.10 -21.90 -9.05
N ILE A 202 -23.21 -21.94 -8.07
CA ILE A 202 -22.99 -23.07 -7.17
C ILE A 202 -23.32 -22.59 -5.75
N VAL A 203 -24.46 -23.03 -5.22
CA VAL A 203 -24.99 -22.52 -3.96
C VAL A 203 -25.33 -23.65 -3.00
N ALA A 204 -24.75 -23.57 -1.79
CA ALA A 204 -25.17 -24.39 -0.68
C ALA A 204 -26.01 -23.57 0.31
N ALA A 205 -27.29 -23.85 0.41
CA ALA A 205 -28.22 -23.09 1.22
C ALA A 205 -29.24 -23.98 1.95
N LYS A 206 -29.79 -23.45 3.04
CA LYS A 206 -30.99 -23.99 3.70
C LYS A 206 -32.27 -23.56 2.99
N GLU A 207 -32.31 -22.27 2.66
CA GLU A 207 -33.44 -21.65 1.99
C GLU A 207 -32.93 -20.68 0.93
N LEU A 208 -33.49 -20.77 -0.26
CA LEU A 208 -33.21 -19.89 -1.37
C LEU A 208 -34.52 -19.44 -1.96
N TYR A 209 -34.82 -18.16 -1.81
CA TYR A 209 -36.01 -17.55 -2.37
C TYR A 209 -35.57 -16.48 -3.37
N TRP A 210 -36.07 -16.53 -4.57
CA TRP A 210 -35.84 -15.58 -5.61
C TRP A 210 -37.15 -15.29 -6.36
N GLN A 211 -37.42 -14.02 -6.59
CA GLN A 211 -38.56 -13.56 -7.35
C GLN A 211 -38.11 -12.42 -8.26
N GLN A 212 -38.22 -12.63 -9.55
CA GLN A 212 -37.95 -11.63 -10.57
C GLN A 212 -39.10 -10.64 -10.66
N GLY A 213 -38.80 -9.36 -10.84
CA GLY A 213 -39.82 -8.33 -11.08
C GLY A 213 -40.48 -8.45 -12.46
N ALA A 214 -41.61 -7.76 -12.66
CA ALA A 214 -42.34 -7.76 -13.91
C ALA A 214 -41.53 -7.25 -15.12
N ASP A 215 -40.49 -6.45 -14.86
CA ASP A 215 -39.64 -5.83 -15.88
C ASP A 215 -38.34 -6.59 -16.15
N HIS A 216 -38.17 -7.80 -15.62
CA HIS A 216 -37.01 -8.66 -15.76
C HIS A 216 -35.67 -8.12 -15.25
N ASP A 217 -35.61 -6.86 -14.81
CA ASP A 217 -34.37 -6.17 -14.38
C ASP A 217 -34.30 -5.95 -12.87
N SER A 218 -35.23 -6.46 -12.08
CA SER A 218 -35.32 -6.22 -10.66
C SER A 218 -35.75 -7.41 -9.85
N ASP A 219 -35.00 -7.77 -8.83
CA ASP A 219 -35.15 -9.01 -8.07
C ASP A 219 -35.42 -8.78 -6.58
N LEU A 220 -36.22 -9.67 -5.99
CA LEU A 220 -36.32 -9.88 -4.56
C LEU A 220 -35.67 -11.22 -4.23
N SER A 221 -34.57 -11.16 -3.46
CA SER A 221 -33.84 -12.37 -3.06
C SER A 221 -33.75 -12.49 -1.54
N LYS A 222 -34.02 -13.68 -1.02
CA LYS A 222 -33.86 -14.03 0.39
C LYS A 222 -33.18 -15.38 0.49
N TRP A 223 -31.95 -15.40 0.94
CA TRP A 223 -31.16 -16.61 1.05
C TRP A 223 -30.74 -16.82 2.49
N THR A 224 -30.94 -18.02 3.01
CA THR A 224 -30.57 -18.40 4.37
C THR A 224 -29.64 -19.59 4.31
N MET A 225 -28.50 -19.45 4.96
CA MET A 225 -27.49 -20.50 5.08
C MET A 225 -27.23 -20.79 6.56
N GLU A 226 -27.01 -22.04 6.89
CA GLU A 226 -26.67 -22.46 8.25
C GLU A 226 -25.44 -23.36 8.27
N ARG A 227 -24.91 -23.60 9.47
CA ARG A 227 -23.75 -24.45 9.64
C ARG A 227 -23.96 -25.82 8.99
N GLY A 228 -23.13 -26.16 7.99
CA GLY A 228 -23.24 -27.38 7.20
C GLY A 228 -23.62 -27.13 5.73
N ASN A 229 -24.17 -25.97 5.39
CA ASN A 229 -24.33 -25.56 4.00
C ASN A 229 -22.96 -25.14 3.45
N THR A 230 -22.20 -26.06 2.93
CA THR A 230 -20.83 -25.84 2.45
C THR A 230 -20.68 -26.08 0.97
N VAL A 231 -19.87 -25.28 0.32
CA VAL A 231 -19.39 -25.53 -1.03
C VAL A 231 -17.91 -25.90 -0.95
N ASP A 232 -17.57 -27.12 -1.41
CA ASP A 232 -16.21 -27.56 -1.65
C ASP A 232 -16.00 -27.57 -3.16
N PHE A 233 -15.32 -26.55 -3.71
CA PHE A 233 -15.12 -26.38 -5.15
C PHE A 233 -13.64 -26.45 -5.52
N HIS A 234 -13.28 -27.50 -6.29
CA HIS A 234 -11.90 -27.71 -6.73
C HIS A 234 -11.79 -27.77 -8.27
N GLY A 235 -12.87 -27.44 -8.97
CA GLY A 235 -12.99 -27.56 -10.42
C GLY A 235 -12.32 -26.42 -11.20
N THR A 236 -12.36 -26.58 -12.51
CA THR A 236 -11.92 -25.58 -13.49
C THR A 236 -13.13 -24.96 -14.17
N VAL A 237 -13.19 -23.62 -14.25
CA VAL A 237 -14.20 -22.88 -15.01
C VAL A 237 -13.49 -22.15 -16.15
N ASN A 238 -13.92 -22.42 -17.38
CA ASN A 238 -13.47 -21.72 -18.58
C ASN A 238 -14.62 -20.83 -19.10
N ALA A 239 -14.49 -19.53 -18.92
CA ALA A 239 -15.44 -18.52 -19.37
C ALA A 239 -14.77 -17.59 -20.40
N LEU A 240 -14.12 -18.17 -21.40
CA LEU A 240 -13.33 -17.46 -22.43
C LEU A 240 -14.23 -16.99 -23.61
N SER A 241 -15.30 -16.29 -23.29
CA SER A 241 -16.22 -15.76 -24.30
C SER A 241 -15.63 -14.53 -25.00
N THR A 242 -15.71 -14.50 -26.33
CA THR A 242 -15.14 -13.43 -27.15
C THR A 242 -15.98 -12.15 -27.20
N GLY A 243 -17.10 -12.06 -26.52
CA GLY A 243 -18.00 -10.91 -26.69
C GLY A 243 -18.93 -10.58 -25.54
N LYS A 244 -19.14 -11.48 -24.57
CA LYS A 244 -20.16 -11.32 -23.52
C LYS A 244 -19.63 -11.49 -22.13
N ASP A 245 -20.36 -10.94 -21.19
CA ASP A 245 -20.07 -11.07 -19.77
C ASP A 245 -20.51 -12.46 -19.27
N ALA A 246 -19.77 -12.99 -18.32
CA ALA A 246 -20.14 -14.19 -17.58
C ALA A 246 -20.24 -13.87 -16.08
N GLU A 247 -21.14 -14.58 -15.38
CA GLU A 247 -21.22 -14.51 -13.93
C GLU A 247 -20.92 -15.88 -13.32
N ILE A 248 -20.02 -15.90 -12.36
CA ILE A 248 -19.61 -17.11 -11.66
C ILE A 248 -19.77 -16.86 -10.17
N ASN A 249 -20.80 -17.50 -9.57
CA ASN A 249 -21.18 -17.34 -8.17
C ASN A 249 -21.00 -18.67 -7.42
N ILE A 250 -20.11 -18.69 -6.41
CA ILE A 250 -19.86 -19.85 -5.56
C ILE A 250 -20.12 -19.44 -4.11
N LEU A 251 -21.27 -19.89 -3.57
CA LEU A 251 -21.87 -19.28 -2.39
C LEU A 251 -22.28 -20.35 -1.37
N GLY A 252 -22.01 -20.09 -0.08
CA GLY A 252 -22.39 -21.02 1.00
C GLY A 252 -22.33 -20.39 2.39
N TYR A 253 -22.60 -21.17 3.42
CA TYR A 253 -22.23 -20.82 4.80
C TYR A 253 -20.71 -20.80 4.96
N ALA A 254 -20.03 -21.72 4.30
CA ALA A 254 -18.59 -21.75 4.12
C ALA A 254 -18.25 -22.21 2.70
N VAL A 255 -17.20 -21.64 2.13
CA VAL A 255 -16.70 -21.95 0.79
C VAL A 255 -15.23 -22.35 0.89
N ASN A 256 -14.90 -23.52 0.36
CA ASN A 256 -13.54 -23.99 0.15
C ASN A 256 -13.26 -24.07 -1.35
N ALA A 257 -12.27 -23.29 -1.83
CA ALA A 257 -11.89 -23.23 -3.24
C ALA A 257 -10.41 -23.64 -3.44
N ASP A 258 -9.95 -24.67 -2.70
CA ASP A 258 -8.57 -25.17 -2.81
C ASP A 258 -8.31 -25.65 -4.25
N ARG A 259 -7.22 -25.14 -4.87
CA ARG A 259 -6.79 -25.45 -6.23
C ARG A 259 -7.82 -25.17 -7.33
N ALA A 260 -8.88 -24.47 -7.02
CA ALA A 260 -9.84 -24.04 -8.03
C ALA A 260 -9.19 -23.15 -9.08
N HIS A 261 -9.59 -23.32 -10.34
CA HIS A 261 -9.09 -22.53 -11.46
C HIS A 261 -10.27 -21.88 -12.20
N ILE A 262 -10.29 -20.56 -12.24
CA ILE A 262 -11.34 -19.77 -12.91
C ILE A 262 -10.66 -18.86 -13.93
N ASP A 263 -10.90 -19.13 -15.21
CA ASP A 263 -10.35 -18.36 -16.33
C ASP A 263 -11.49 -17.76 -17.15
N GLY A 264 -11.52 -16.43 -17.24
CA GLY A 264 -12.57 -15.73 -17.95
C GLY A 264 -12.16 -14.36 -18.46
N ASP A 265 -12.38 -14.11 -19.76
CA ASP A 265 -12.04 -12.81 -20.35
C ASP A 265 -12.94 -11.67 -19.88
N ARG A 266 -14.21 -11.96 -19.55
CA ARG A 266 -15.22 -10.97 -19.12
C ARG A 266 -16.10 -11.53 -18.01
N ALA A 267 -15.51 -12.25 -17.08
CA ALA A 267 -16.24 -12.86 -15.98
C ALA A 267 -16.30 -11.93 -14.76
N ALA A 268 -17.45 -11.88 -14.11
CA ALA A 268 -17.59 -11.45 -12.74
C ALA A 268 -17.57 -12.69 -11.85
N VAL A 269 -16.60 -12.76 -10.93
CA VAL A 269 -16.39 -13.91 -10.05
C VAL A 269 -16.75 -13.52 -8.62
N SER A 270 -17.62 -14.28 -7.98
CA SER A 270 -18.00 -14.11 -6.57
C SER A 270 -17.80 -15.41 -5.80
N LEU A 271 -16.89 -15.37 -4.82
CA LEU A 271 -16.72 -16.42 -3.81
C LEU A 271 -17.23 -15.87 -2.48
N ALA A 272 -18.37 -16.32 -1.97
CA ALA A 272 -18.92 -15.71 -0.79
C ALA A 272 -19.50 -16.68 0.24
N ALA A 273 -19.32 -16.34 1.50
CA ALA A 273 -19.85 -17.08 2.63
C ALA A 273 -20.60 -16.12 3.56
N TRP A 274 -21.90 -16.42 3.80
CA TRP A 274 -22.76 -15.64 4.70
C TRP A 274 -23.81 -16.51 5.42
N THR A 275 -24.49 -15.91 6.37
CA THR A 275 -25.60 -16.55 7.07
C THR A 275 -26.93 -16.20 6.39
N LYS A 276 -27.09 -14.95 6.01
CA LYS A 276 -28.35 -14.48 5.41
C LYS A 276 -28.12 -13.35 4.43
N LEU A 277 -28.81 -13.41 3.31
CA LEU A 277 -28.93 -12.33 2.34
C LEU A 277 -30.39 -11.96 2.15
N THR A 278 -30.69 -10.67 2.09
CA THR A 278 -31.98 -10.13 1.64
C THR A 278 -31.68 -8.99 0.68
N SER A 279 -32.17 -9.11 -0.54
CA SER A 279 -32.05 -8.06 -1.55
C SER A 279 -33.41 -7.72 -2.11
N ASP A 280 -33.71 -6.45 -2.27
CA ASP A 280 -34.90 -5.94 -2.95
C ASP A 280 -34.48 -4.87 -3.96
N ASP A 281 -34.39 -5.26 -5.22
CA ASP A 281 -33.99 -4.38 -6.33
C ASP A 281 -35.14 -4.18 -7.34
N ARG A 282 -36.36 -4.52 -6.96
CA ARG A 282 -37.52 -4.37 -7.81
C ARG A 282 -37.79 -2.90 -8.16
N ASN A 283 -38.17 -2.64 -9.40
CA ASN A 283 -38.46 -1.28 -9.89
C ASN A 283 -39.57 -0.55 -9.11
N ASN A 284 -40.48 -1.28 -8.43
CA ASN A 284 -41.51 -0.71 -7.58
C ASN A 284 -41.15 -0.63 -6.09
N ALA A 285 -39.93 -1.03 -5.71
CA ALA A 285 -39.48 -0.89 -4.34
C ALA A 285 -39.21 0.60 -4.02
N PRO A 286 -39.70 1.12 -2.88
CA PRO A 286 -39.46 2.52 -2.52
C PRO A 286 -37.99 2.84 -2.30
N VAL A 287 -37.18 1.84 -1.94
CA VAL A 287 -35.74 1.91 -1.78
C VAL A 287 -35.19 0.55 -2.19
N LYS A 288 -34.18 0.57 -3.05
CA LYS A 288 -33.45 -0.65 -3.40
C LYS A 288 -32.49 -0.98 -2.26
N THR A 289 -32.56 -2.20 -1.74
CA THR A 289 -31.77 -2.59 -0.56
C THR A 289 -31.07 -3.92 -0.78
N THR A 290 -29.85 -4.05 -0.22
CA THR A 290 -29.20 -5.34 -0.05
C THR A 290 -28.64 -5.43 1.37
N LYS A 291 -29.03 -6.48 2.10
CA LYS A 291 -28.57 -6.73 3.49
C LYS A 291 -27.95 -8.11 3.57
N ILE A 292 -26.71 -8.17 4.09
CA ILE A 292 -25.98 -9.43 4.29
C ILE A 292 -25.60 -9.50 5.77
N GLU A 293 -25.91 -10.64 6.40
CA GLU A 293 -25.52 -10.96 7.76
C GLU A 293 -24.48 -12.07 7.73
N LEU A 294 -23.39 -11.89 8.47
CA LEU A 294 -22.27 -12.82 8.55
C LEU A 294 -21.85 -13.06 10.00
N SER A 295 -21.15 -14.16 10.20
CA SER A 295 -20.45 -14.46 11.44
C SER A 295 -18.99 -14.83 11.14
N PRO A 296 -18.07 -14.81 12.10
CA PRO A 296 -16.69 -15.28 11.89
C PRO A 296 -16.58 -16.77 11.48
N GLU A 297 -17.68 -17.52 11.54
CA GLU A 297 -17.74 -18.92 11.06
C GLU A 297 -18.01 -19.00 9.55
N ASN A 298 -18.48 -17.90 8.92
CA ASN A 298 -18.66 -17.82 7.48
C ASN A 298 -17.26 -17.61 6.84
N VAL A 299 -16.64 -18.69 6.40
CA VAL A 299 -15.26 -18.68 5.93
C VAL A 299 -15.22 -18.94 4.42
N VAL A 300 -14.55 -18.06 3.69
CA VAL A 300 -14.03 -18.36 2.36
C VAL A 300 -12.55 -18.67 2.50
N ARG A 301 -12.16 -19.88 2.11
CA ARG A 301 -10.75 -20.27 2.15
C ARG A 301 -10.31 -20.87 0.82
N ALA A 302 -9.06 -20.71 0.50
CA ALA A 302 -8.45 -21.37 -0.64
C ALA A 302 -6.94 -21.51 -0.46
N ASP A 303 -6.40 -22.64 -0.90
CA ASP A 303 -4.98 -22.91 -1.05
C ASP A 303 -4.69 -23.29 -2.51
N GLY A 304 -3.93 -22.45 -3.21
CA GLY A 304 -3.62 -22.65 -4.63
C GLY A 304 -4.72 -22.21 -5.60
N LEU A 305 -5.62 -21.33 -5.18
CA LEU A 305 -6.66 -20.73 -6.03
C LEU A 305 -6.01 -19.91 -7.17
N ARG A 306 -6.56 -20.06 -8.37
CA ARG A 306 -6.20 -19.24 -9.52
C ARG A 306 -7.44 -18.61 -10.13
N ILE A 307 -7.46 -17.29 -10.16
CA ILE A 307 -8.50 -16.51 -10.85
C ILE A 307 -7.81 -15.61 -11.87
N ARG A 308 -8.28 -15.62 -13.09
CA ARG A 308 -7.87 -14.72 -14.15
C ARG A 308 -9.09 -14.21 -14.88
N GLU A 309 -9.44 -12.95 -14.66
CA GLU A 309 -10.61 -12.34 -15.29
C GLU A 309 -10.36 -10.83 -15.55
N LYS A 310 -11.17 -10.22 -16.44
CA LYS A 310 -11.02 -8.81 -16.84
C LYS A 310 -12.24 -7.93 -16.47
N LYS A 311 -13.14 -8.39 -15.61
CA LYS A 311 -14.31 -7.63 -15.12
C LYS A 311 -14.19 -7.38 -13.63
N SER A 312 -14.44 -8.37 -12.78
CA SER A 312 -14.36 -8.20 -11.31
C SER A 312 -14.24 -9.51 -10.56
N THR A 313 -13.52 -9.49 -9.47
CA THR A 313 -13.47 -10.56 -8.47
C THR A 313 -13.91 -10.02 -7.12
N GLU A 314 -14.92 -10.67 -6.52
CA GLU A 314 -15.38 -10.41 -5.17
C GLU A 314 -15.18 -11.67 -4.30
N ILE A 315 -14.48 -11.53 -3.16
CA ILE A 315 -14.29 -12.60 -2.18
C ILE A 315 -14.79 -12.07 -0.83
N ARG A 316 -15.91 -12.58 -0.35
CA ARG A 316 -16.61 -12.04 0.80
C ARG A 316 -16.96 -13.10 1.84
N GLY A 317 -16.63 -12.83 3.12
CA GLY A 317 -16.95 -13.73 4.22
C GLY A 317 -16.98 -13.05 5.58
N GLY A 318 -17.26 -13.81 6.62
CA GLY A 318 -16.93 -13.45 8.00
C GLY A 318 -15.43 -13.56 8.25
N LYS A 319 -14.77 -14.47 7.51
CA LYS A 319 -13.32 -14.60 7.35
C LYS A 319 -12.97 -14.95 5.91
N VAL A 320 -11.81 -14.45 5.45
CA VAL A 320 -11.22 -14.82 4.16
C VAL A 320 -9.78 -15.29 4.41
N GLU A 321 -9.45 -16.49 3.94
CA GLU A 321 -8.12 -17.11 4.11
C GLU A 321 -7.62 -17.60 2.75
N LEU A 322 -6.69 -16.89 2.14
CA LEU A 322 -6.07 -17.27 0.86
C LEU A 322 -4.60 -17.61 1.08
N LYS A 323 -4.17 -18.75 0.53
CA LYS A 323 -2.77 -19.20 0.55
C LYS A 323 -2.32 -19.61 -0.84
N ASN A 324 -1.03 -19.39 -1.15
CA ASN A 324 -0.41 -19.87 -2.38
C ASN A 324 -1.24 -19.58 -3.65
N SER A 325 -1.97 -18.46 -3.66
CA SER A 325 -3.01 -18.17 -4.64
C SER A 325 -2.61 -17.05 -5.58
N THR A 326 -3.18 -17.06 -6.80
CA THR A 326 -2.96 -16.00 -7.79
C THR A 326 -4.30 -15.45 -8.26
N ILE A 327 -4.45 -14.13 -8.23
CA ILE A 327 -5.64 -13.42 -8.69
C ILE A 327 -5.24 -12.34 -9.66
N ASP A 328 -5.58 -12.51 -10.93
CA ASP A 328 -5.46 -11.51 -11.98
C ASP A 328 -6.85 -10.94 -12.25
N SER A 329 -7.11 -9.69 -11.85
CA SER A 329 -8.45 -9.10 -11.90
C SER A 329 -8.42 -7.63 -12.32
N ALA A 330 -9.46 -7.19 -13.02
CA ALA A 330 -9.59 -5.77 -13.34
C ALA A 330 -10.16 -4.94 -12.19
N ARG A 331 -10.95 -5.57 -11.30
CA ARG A 331 -11.48 -5.01 -10.05
C ARG A 331 -11.45 -6.08 -8.98
N LEU A 332 -10.99 -5.71 -7.79
CA LEU A 332 -10.92 -6.66 -6.68
C LEU A 332 -11.57 -6.10 -5.43
N ASP A 333 -12.37 -6.91 -4.77
CA ASP A 333 -12.94 -6.67 -3.44
C ASP A 333 -12.77 -7.94 -2.58
N ILE A 334 -11.87 -7.89 -1.61
CA ILE A 334 -11.68 -8.96 -0.61
C ILE A 334 -12.13 -8.42 0.73
N THR A 335 -13.26 -8.93 1.24
CA THR A 335 -13.90 -8.32 2.40
C THR A 335 -14.27 -9.35 3.47
N ALA A 336 -13.83 -9.12 4.71
CA ALA A 336 -14.27 -9.86 5.90
C ALA A 336 -15.04 -8.94 6.85
N HIS A 337 -16.35 -9.21 7.06
CA HIS A 337 -17.21 -8.33 7.83
C HIS A 337 -18.33 -9.10 8.57
N LYS A 338 -19.01 -8.41 9.49
CA LYS A 338 -20.14 -8.93 10.23
C LYS A 338 -21.48 -8.63 9.56
N SER A 339 -21.59 -7.46 8.95
CA SER A 339 -22.82 -7.06 8.24
C SER A 339 -22.48 -6.13 7.09
N PHE A 340 -23.26 -6.22 6.05
CA PHE A 340 -23.25 -5.29 4.92
C PHE A 340 -24.68 -4.82 4.66
N ASN A 341 -24.86 -3.53 4.41
CA ASN A 341 -26.11 -2.93 4.05
C ASN A 341 -25.88 -1.94 2.89
N SER A 342 -26.61 -2.10 1.82
CA SER A 342 -26.66 -1.15 0.70
C SER A 342 -28.09 -0.63 0.58
N GLU A 343 -28.23 0.69 0.51
CA GLU A 343 -29.49 1.38 0.31
C GLU A 343 -29.31 2.43 -0.78
N GLY A 344 -30.16 2.35 -1.82
CA GLY A 344 -30.16 3.29 -2.94
C GLY A 344 -31.56 3.77 -3.26
N ASP A 345 -31.66 4.88 -3.98
CA ASP A 345 -32.90 5.35 -4.57
C ASP A 345 -33.33 4.42 -5.73
N MET A 346 -34.54 4.65 -6.24
CA MET A 346 -35.18 3.75 -7.24
C MET A 346 -34.33 3.59 -8.51
N ASP A 347 -33.64 4.63 -8.95
CA ASP A 347 -32.79 4.65 -10.14
C ASP A 347 -31.31 4.42 -9.82
N ARG A 348 -30.97 4.19 -8.53
CA ARG A 348 -29.60 4.09 -8.02
C ARG A 348 -28.72 5.28 -8.36
N SER A 349 -29.30 6.45 -8.57
CA SER A 349 -28.55 7.69 -8.74
C SER A 349 -27.81 8.07 -7.46
N SER A 350 -28.30 7.62 -6.32
CA SER A 350 -27.67 7.76 -5.01
C SER A 350 -27.69 6.41 -4.29
N GLU A 351 -26.56 6.02 -3.72
CA GLU A 351 -26.42 4.77 -2.97
C GLU A 351 -25.56 4.97 -1.74
N ARG A 352 -25.99 4.40 -0.62
CA ARG A 352 -25.20 4.28 0.60
C ARG A 352 -24.88 2.82 0.86
N GLN A 353 -23.60 2.55 1.12
CA GLN A 353 -23.10 1.23 1.50
C GLN A 353 -22.47 1.32 2.89
N ALA A 354 -22.91 0.48 3.80
CA ALA A 354 -22.37 0.39 5.14
C ALA A 354 -21.96 -1.05 5.48
N LEU A 355 -20.77 -1.25 5.96
CA LEU A 355 -20.32 -2.51 6.53
C LEU A 355 -19.86 -2.31 7.98
N THR A 356 -19.98 -3.37 8.77
CA THR A 356 -19.42 -3.43 10.12
C THR A 356 -18.54 -4.66 10.27
N ALA A 357 -17.45 -4.54 11.01
CA ALA A 357 -16.55 -5.65 11.30
C ALA A 357 -16.09 -5.61 12.76
N THR A 358 -15.72 -6.76 13.28
CA THR A 358 -15.04 -6.93 14.57
C THR A 358 -13.62 -7.44 14.33
N ALA A 359 -12.76 -7.45 15.32
CA ALA A 359 -11.40 -8.00 15.19
C ALA A 359 -11.39 -9.48 14.73
N ASP A 360 -12.47 -10.23 15.00
CA ASP A 360 -12.61 -11.63 14.58
C ASP A 360 -12.90 -11.79 13.07
N ASN A 361 -13.37 -10.73 12.41
CA ASN A 361 -13.58 -10.71 10.97
C ASN A 361 -12.23 -10.45 10.28
N SER A 362 -11.58 -11.51 9.81
CA SER A 362 -10.20 -11.41 9.34
C SER A 362 -10.02 -11.74 7.86
N VAL A 363 -9.15 -10.98 7.21
CA VAL A 363 -8.56 -11.32 5.91
C VAL A 363 -7.12 -11.77 6.15
N VAL A 364 -6.78 -12.96 5.67
CA VAL A 364 -5.42 -13.53 5.71
C VAL A 364 -4.98 -13.87 4.30
N LEU A 365 -3.91 -13.22 3.84
CA LEU A 365 -3.24 -13.49 2.58
C LEU A 365 -1.82 -13.96 2.89
N ASP A 366 -1.47 -15.19 2.52
CA ASP A 366 -0.13 -15.74 2.73
C ASP A 366 0.39 -16.37 1.45
N ASN A 367 1.49 -15.84 0.93
CA ASN A 367 2.06 -16.21 -0.37
C ASN A 367 1.04 -16.04 -1.52
N VAL A 368 0.38 -14.87 -1.56
CA VAL A 368 -0.65 -14.54 -2.56
C VAL A 368 -0.10 -13.51 -3.54
N THR A 369 -0.30 -13.77 -4.83
CA THR A 369 -0.03 -12.81 -5.89
C THR A 369 -1.33 -12.24 -6.42
N ILE A 370 -1.46 -10.92 -6.40
CA ILE A 370 -2.60 -10.18 -6.93
C ILE A 370 -2.08 -9.23 -8.00
N ASN A 371 -2.59 -9.38 -9.24
CA ASN A 371 -2.27 -8.50 -10.34
C ASN A 371 -3.54 -7.76 -10.79
N GLY A 372 -3.50 -6.44 -10.67
CA GLY A 372 -4.50 -5.57 -11.24
C GLY A 372 -4.27 -5.42 -12.74
N ILE A 373 -5.02 -6.18 -13.53
CA ILE A 373 -4.94 -6.09 -14.98
C ILE A 373 -5.76 -4.92 -15.51
N THR A 374 -5.34 -4.33 -16.63
CA THR A 374 -6.03 -3.21 -17.27
C THR A 374 -7.39 -3.66 -17.80
N GLY A 375 -8.46 -3.26 -17.11
CA GLY A 375 -9.84 -3.41 -17.58
C GLY A 375 -10.32 -2.15 -18.31
N ARG A 376 -11.44 -2.25 -19.05
CA ARG A 376 -12.07 -1.10 -19.73
C ARG A 376 -12.65 -0.06 -18.73
N ASP A 377 -12.87 -0.47 -17.48
CA ASP A 377 -13.47 0.38 -16.46
C ASP A 377 -12.43 1.26 -15.76
N ARG A 378 -12.51 2.54 -16.00
CA ARG A 378 -11.57 3.57 -15.53
C ARG A 378 -11.66 3.89 -14.03
N TYR A 379 -12.71 3.45 -13.33
CA TYR A 379 -13.11 3.99 -12.01
C TYR A 379 -13.09 2.98 -10.86
N HIS A 380 -12.40 1.85 -11.00
CA HIS A 380 -12.41 0.81 -9.97
C HIS A 380 -11.13 0.83 -9.13
N TRP A 381 -11.29 0.56 -7.86
CA TRP A 381 -10.22 0.41 -6.88
C TRP A 381 -10.01 -1.06 -6.52
N PHE A 382 -8.87 -1.33 -5.93
CA PHE A 382 -8.58 -2.59 -5.28
C PHE A 382 -8.81 -2.41 -3.78
N GLU A 383 -9.74 -3.15 -3.21
CA GLU A 383 -10.13 -3.07 -1.81
C GLU A 383 -9.85 -4.39 -1.09
N ILE A 384 -9.14 -4.33 0.04
CA ILE A 384 -8.95 -5.46 0.96
C ILE A 384 -9.32 -4.95 2.34
N THR A 385 -10.46 -5.40 2.88
CA THR A 385 -11.03 -4.82 4.10
C THR A 385 -11.48 -5.91 5.08
N GLY A 386 -11.16 -5.72 6.36
CA GLY A 386 -11.58 -6.60 7.46
C GLY A 386 -11.57 -5.90 8.80
N GLY A 387 -11.95 -6.59 9.85
CA GLY A 387 -11.68 -6.15 11.23
C GLY A 387 -10.22 -6.34 11.62
N THR A 388 -9.61 -7.39 11.07
CA THR A 388 -8.16 -7.66 11.09
C THR A 388 -7.71 -8.03 9.67
N VAL A 389 -6.56 -7.50 9.23
CA VAL A 389 -5.98 -7.83 7.93
C VAL A 389 -4.52 -8.25 8.11
N ASN A 390 -4.18 -9.46 7.65
CA ASN A 390 -2.84 -10.00 7.68
C ASN A 390 -2.38 -10.35 6.27
N ILE A 391 -1.32 -9.72 5.81
CA ILE A 391 -0.71 -9.96 4.50
C ILE A 391 0.74 -10.37 4.74
N ALA A 392 1.09 -11.57 4.32
CA ALA A 392 2.44 -12.11 4.49
C ALA A 392 2.97 -12.69 3.18
N ASN A 393 4.25 -12.49 2.89
CA ASN A 393 4.96 -13.10 1.77
C ASN A 393 4.24 -12.90 0.42
N SER A 394 3.53 -11.80 0.28
CA SER A 394 2.58 -11.58 -0.81
C SER A 394 3.00 -10.44 -1.72
N ASN A 395 2.58 -10.51 -3.00
CA ASN A 395 2.85 -9.48 -3.98
C ASN A 395 1.53 -8.95 -4.54
N ILE A 396 1.24 -7.69 -4.25
CA ILE A 396 0.02 -7.01 -4.72
C ILE A 396 0.43 -5.87 -5.64
N HIS A 397 0.16 -6.03 -6.92
CA HIS A 397 0.47 -5.07 -7.96
C HIS A 397 -0.80 -4.63 -8.68
N THR A 398 -1.02 -3.33 -8.82
CA THR A 398 -2.17 -2.77 -9.54
C THR A 398 -1.82 -1.47 -10.25
N GLU A 399 -2.59 -1.13 -11.26
CA GLU A 399 -2.55 0.19 -11.92
C GLU A 399 -3.58 1.17 -11.35
N LYS A 400 -4.25 0.80 -10.26
CA LYS A 400 -5.34 1.56 -9.61
C LYS A 400 -5.02 1.80 -8.14
N THR A 401 -5.76 2.69 -7.50
CA THR A 401 -5.61 2.90 -6.06
C THR A 401 -5.80 1.59 -5.28
N LEU A 402 -4.85 1.28 -4.42
CA LEU A 402 -4.87 0.14 -3.53
C LEU A 402 -5.30 0.57 -2.12
N ASN A 403 -6.47 0.12 -1.70
CA ASN A 403 -7.00 0.36 -0.36
C ASN A 403 -6.91 -0.92 0.48
N ILE A 404 -6.20 -0.87 1.60
CA ILE A 404 -6.13 -1.97 2.56
C ILE A 404 -6.55 -1.43 3.93
N GLY A 405 -7.62 -1.98 4.48
CA GLY A 405 -8.22 -1.46 5.71
C GLY A 405 -8.53 -2.50 6.77
N ALA A 406 -8.02 -2.32 7.98
CA ALA A 406 -8.50 -2.99 9.18
C ALA A 406 -9.45 -2.02 9.92
N VAL A 407 -10.76 -2.22 9.80
CA VAL A 407 -11.78 -1.25 10.23
C VAL A 407 -12.87 -1.89 11.08
N SER A 408 -13.47 -1.12 11.97
CA SER A 408 -14.69 -1.54 12.68
C SER A 408 -15.95 -1.22 11.87
N SER A 409 -15.92 -0.18 11.03
CA SER A 409 -16.97 0.12 10.09
C SER A 409 -16.46 0.91 8.88
N LEU A 410 -17.11 0.71 7.77
CA LEU A 410 -16.99 1.53 6.57
C LEU A 410 -18.39 1.99 6.16
N ASP A 411 -18.59 3.29 6.04
CA ASP A 411 -19.81 3.91 5.54
C ASP A 411 -19.45 4.75 4.31
N ARG A 412 -20.02 4.41 3.18
CA ARG A 412 -19.74 5.04 1.89
C ARG A 412 -21.05 5.53 1.28
N THR A 413 -21.09 6.77 0.87
CA THR A 413 -22.22 7.35 0.13
C THR A 413 -21.74 7.79 -1.24
N MET A 414 -22.41 7.35 -2.26
CA MET A 414 -22.19 7.70 -3.66
C MET A 414 -23.39 8.50 -4.15
N LYS A 415 -23.17 9.65 -4.76
CA LYS A 415 -24.23 10.54 -5.26
C LYS A 415 -24.01 10.88 -6.73
N ASN A 416 -25.13 11.18 -7.41
CA ASN A 416 -25.14 11.58 -8.80
C ASN A 416 -24.40 10.59 -9.69
N ARG A 417 -24.78 9.31 -9.62
CA ARG A 417 -24.21 8.27 -10.48
C ARG A 417 -24.60 8.53 -11.93
N HIS A 418 -23.62 8.70 -12.78
CA HIS A 418 -23.81 8.76 -14.21
C HIS A 418 -23.04 7.59 -14.83
N TRP A 419 -23.74 6.70 -15.52
CA TRP A 419 -23.16 5.49 -16.13
C TRP A 419 -22.32 4.65 -15.12
N GLU A 420 -22.91 4.37 -13.94
CA GLU A 420 -22.28 3.61 -12.84
C GLU A 420 -21.12 4.34 -12.13
N THR A 421 -20.74 5.54 -12.52
CA THR A 421 -19.72 6.33 -11.85
C THR A 421 -20.34 7.39 -10.94
N PRO A 422 -20.01 7.41 -9.65
CA PRO A 422 -20.47 8.49 -8.77
C PRO A 422 -19.74 9.79 -9.10
N ILE A 423 -20.48 10.91 -9.15
CA ILE A 423 -19.91 12.24 -9.28
C ILE A 423 -19.34 12.73 -7.93
N GLU A 424 -19.96 12.32 -6.84
CA GLU A 424 -19.50 12.57 -5.49
C GLU A 424 -19.49 11.27 -4.70
N GLN A 425 -18.36 10.96 -4.08
CA GLN A 425 -18.25 9.85 -3.15
C GLN A 425 -17.70 10.36 -1.82
N THR A 426 -18.41 10.02 -0.73
CA THR A 426 -17.89 10.22 0.62
C THR A 426 -17.68 8.86 1.27
N GLY A 427 -16.56 8.71 1.98
CA GLY A 427 -16.24 7.48 2.69
C GLY A 427 -15.79 7.77 4.12
N THR A 428 -16.38 7.11 5.10
CA THR A 428 -15.92 7.15 6.50
C THR A 428 -15.46 5.77 6.90
N ARG A 429 -14.19 5.64 7.28
CA ARG A 429 -13.62 4.43 7.89
C ARG A 429 -13.43 4.67 9.37
N THR A 430 -14.08 3.87 10.20
CA THR A 430 -13.92 3.93 11.66
C THR A 430 -13.01 2.81 12.11
N THR A 431 -12.05 3.14 12.96
CA THR A 431 -11.10 2.18 13.52
C THR A 431 -11.06 2.27 15.04
N THR A 432 -10.71 1.17 15.68
CA THR A 432 -10.36 1.07 17.10
C THR A 432 -8.97 0.45 17.22
N ALA A 433 -8.31 0.54 18.35
CA ALA A 433 -7.01 -0.08 18.57
C ALA A 433 -6.98 -1.61 18.29
N ALA A 434 -8.14 -2.28 18.37
CA ALA A 434 -8.27 -3.70 18.08
C ALA A 434 -8.26 -4.04 16.57
N ASN A 435 -8.47 -3.04 15.69
CA ASN A 435 -8.42 -3.25 14.25
C ASN A 435 -6.97 -3.25 13.80
N THR A 436 -6.42 -4.43 13.53
CA THR A 436 -4.99 -4.63 13.26
C THR A 436 -4.74 -4.89 11.78
N LEU A 437 -3.82 -4.12 11.20
CA LEU A 437 -3.27 -4.36 9.87
C LEU A 437 -1.80 -4.76 9.99
N ASN A 438 -1.49 -5.99 9.63
CA ASN A 438 -0.14 -6.52 9.57
C ASN A 438 0.26 -6.79 8.12
N VAL A 439 1.39 -6.23 7.68
CA VAL A 439 1.99 -6.51 6.37
C VAL A 439 3.43 -6.94 6.60
N THR A 440 3.76 -8.17 6.21
CA THR A 440 5.08 -8.76 6.48
C THR A 440 5.68 -9.33 5.20
N ASN A 441 6.96 -9.00 4.92
CA ASN A 441 7.72 -9.51 3.77
C ASN A 441 6.94 -9.44 2.45
N SER A 442 6.25 -8.34 2.21
CA SER A 442 5.30 -8.23 1.13
C SER A 442 5.54 -6.97 0.30
N THR A 443 5.14 -7.03 -0.97
CA THR A 443 5.23 -5.90 -1.90
C THR A 443 3.83 -5.37 -2.20
N LEU A 444 3.63 -4.08 -2.01
CA LEU A 444 2.43 -3.34 -2.36
C LEU A 444 2.79 -2.30 -3.42
N LYS A 445 2.45 -2.56 -4.67
CA LYS A 445 2.88 -1.73 -5.80
C LYS A 445 1.71 -1.19 -6.60
N VAL A 446 1.72 0.12 -6.81
CA VAL A 446 0.83 0.80 -7.74
C VAL A 446 1.68 1.40 -8.86
N THR A 447 1.32 1.18 -10.11
CA THR A 447 2.06 1.71 -11.27
C THR A 447 1.16 2.55 -12.16
N ARG A 448 1.77 3.41 -12.97
CA ARG A 448 1.04 4.10 -14.03
C ARG A 448 0.79 3.15 -15.20
N PRO A 449 -0.41 3.10 -15.78
CA PRO A 449 -0.66 2.32 -16.99
C PRO A 449 0.20 2.83 -18.16
N ALA A 450 0.63 1.91 -19.00
CA ALA A 450 1.52 2.23 -20.14
C ALA A 450 0.91 3.24 -21.15
N TRP A 451 -0.43 3.32 -21.24
CA TRP A 451 -1.13 4.26 -22.13
C TRP A 451 -1.13 5.72 -21.62
N GLU A 452 -0.82 5.95 -20.32
CA GLU A 452 -0.67 7.31 -19.77
C GLU A 452 0.62 8.01 -20.17
N SER A 453 1.52 7.35 -20.88
CA SER A 453 2.69 7.99 -21.48
C SER A 453 2.34 8.97 -22.62
N ASN A 454 1.06 9.04 -23.04
CA ASN A 454 0.59 10.05 -23.97
C ASN A 454 0.39 11.39 -23.25
N PRO A 455 1.15 12.46 -23.58
CA PRO A 455 1.04 13.75 -22.92
C PRO A 455 -0.34 14.42 -23.03
N TYR A 456 -1.18 13.99 -23.96
CA TYR A 456 -2.56 14.45 -24.10
C TYR A 456 -3.57 13.68 -23.23
N ALA A 457 -3.20 12.51 -22.70
CA ALA A 457 -4.03 11.73 -21.78
C ALA A 457 -3.84 12.15 -20.30
N VAL A 458 -2.77 12.88 -20.00
CA VAL A 458 -2.34 13.24 -18.63
C VAL A 458 -3.33 14.17 -17.91
N GLN A 459 -4.21 14.86 -18.61
CA GLN A 459 -5.18 15.77 -17.99
C GLN A 459 -6.54 15.13 -17.66
N ALA A 460 -6.87 13.96 -18.21
CA ALA A 460 -8.20 13.39 -18.09
C ALA A 460 -8.34 12.34 -16.98
N ASP A 461 -7.26 11.83 -16.40
CA ASP A 461 -7.31 10.68 -15.50
C ASP A 461 -6.27 10.76 -14.37
N ALA A 462 -6.26 11.89 -13.66
CA ALA A 462 -5.57 11.98 -12.37
C ALA A 462 -6.40 11.26 -11.28
N THR A 463 -6.90 10.06 -11.58
CA THR A 463 -7.39 9.18 -10.53
C THR A 463 -6.20 8.88 -9.63
N ALA A 464 -6.36 9.19 -8.36
CA ALA A 464 -5.34 9.00 -7.36
C ALA A 464 -4.78 7.57 -7.45
N LYS A 465 -3.50 7.46 -7.75
CA LYS A 465 -2.77 6.17 -7.80
C LYS A 465 -2.03 6.01 -6.49
N ASP A 466 -2.82 5.82 -5.46
CA ASP A 466 -2.37 5.82 -4.08
C ASP A 466 -2.30 4.40 -3.53
N VAL A 467 -1.41 4.21 -2.57
CA VAL A 467 -1.50 3.12 -1.61
C VAL A 467 -2.07 3.70 -0.31
N LYS A 468 -3.22 3.18 0.13
CA LYS A 468 -3.89 3.61 1.36
C LYS A 468 -3.96 2.43 2.33
N LEU A 469 -3.25 2.53 3.45
CA LEU A 469 -3.27 1.58 4.55
C LEU A 469 -3.96 2.24 5.74
N THR A 470 -5.05 1.64 6.21
CA THR A 470 -5.84 2.19 7.33
C THR A 470 -6.06 1.11 8.39
N GLY A 471 -5.89 1.45 9.66
CA GLY A 471 -6.17 0.53 10.77
C GLY A 471 -6.21 1.24 12.11
N GLY A 472 -6.41 0.49 13.17
CA GLY A 472 -6.22 1.00 14.54
C GLY A 472 -4.79 0.76 15.02
N THR A 473 -4.24 -0.39 14.65
CA THR A 473 -2.84 -0.75 14.88
C THR A 473 -2.25 -1.25 13.56
N LEU A 474 -1.14 -0.66 13.13
CA LEU A 474 -0.45 -1.03 11.90
C LEU A 474 0.96 -1.53 12.20
N HIS A 475 1.30 -2.70 11.65
CA HIS A 475 2.65 -3.26 11.67
C HIS A 475 3.10 -3.56 10.25
N LEU A 476 4.15 -2.89 9.80
CA LEU A 476 4.78 -3.10 8.50
C LEU A 476 6.20 -3.59 8.74
N THR A 477 6.50 -4.84 8.38
CA THR A 477 7.82 -5.46 8.62
C THR A 477 8.35 -6.05 7.32
N GLY A 478 9.52 -5.62 6.87
CA GLY A 478 10.10 -6.07 5.61
C GLY A 478 9.20 -5.80 4.40
N THR A 479 8.42 -4.72 4.46
CA THR A 479 7.37 -4.40 3.48
C THR A 479 7.89 -3.39 2.45
N ASN A 480 7.70 -3.69 1.16
CA ASN A 480 8.00 -2.75 0.08
C ASN A 480 6.71 -2.08 -0.42
N ILE A 481 6.61 -0.76 -0.29
CA ILE A 481 5.50 0.05 -0.81
C ILE A 481 6.04 0.94 -1.92
N GLU A 482 5.48 0.82 -3.11
CA GLU A 482 5.85 1.63 -4.27
C GLU A 482 4.60 2.22 -4.93
N THR A 483 4.54 3.54 -5.04
CA THR A 483 3.46 4.25 -5.72
C THR A 483 3.96 5.54 -6.36
N PRO A 484 3.46 5.92 -7.54
CA PRO A 484 3.88 7.15 -8.21
C PRO A 484 3.35 8.42 -7.53
N LEU A 485 2.31 8.35 -6.70
CA LEU A 485 1.72 9.51 -6.04
C LEU A 485 1.82 9.41 -4.52
N THR A 486 0.79 8.95 -3.83
CA THR A 486 0.71 9.07 -2.38
C THR A 486 0.69 7.72 -1.68
N ALA A 487 1.52 7.56 -0.65
CA ALA A 487 1.42 6.48 0.32
C ALA A 487 0.83 7.03 1.63
N ASN A 488 -0.41 6.66 1.93
CA ASN A 488 -1.09 7.00 3.19
C ASN A 488 -1.08 5.80 4.13
N ILE A 489 -0.41 5.92 5.27
CA ILE A 489 -0.29 4.90 6.31
C ILE A 489 -0.90 5.49 7.58
N ILE A 490 -2.14 5.13 7.89
CA ILE A 490 -2.96 5.84 8.88
C ILE A 490 -3.47 4.89 9.95
N ALA A 491 -3.05 5.11 11.20
CA ALA A 491 -3.66 4.49 12.38
C ALA A 491 -4.70 5.46 12.97
N GLY A 492 -5.94 5.29 12.53
CA GLY A 492 -7.02 6.20 12.93
C GLY A 492 -8.25 6.07 12.05
N SER A 493 -9.34 6.69 12.48
CA SER A 493 -10.55 6.82 11.66
C SER A 493 -10.36 7.91 10.61
N THR A 494 -10.82 7.66 9.39
CA THR A 494 -10.65 8.58 8.26
C THR A 494 -11.99 8.94 7.66
N GLN A 495 -12.10 10.16 7.16
CA GLN A 495 -13.20 10.59 6.32
C GLN A 495 -12.61 11.14 5.01
N GLU A 496 -13.06 10.59 3.91
CA GLU A 496 -12.64 10.98 2.57
C GLU A 496 -13.83 11.57 1.80
N LYS A 497 -13.57 12.57 1.01
CA LYS A 497 -14.51 13.09 0.02
C LYS A 497 -13.82 13.10 -1.32
N GLU A 498 -14.41 12.43 -2.29
CA GLU A 498 -13.93 12.38 -3.66
C GLU A 498 -15.00 13.01 -4.57
N ASN A 499 -14.59 14.00 -5.35
CA ASN A 499 -15.43 14.62 -6.37
C ASN A 499 -14.90 14.18 -7.73
N HIS A 500 -15.77 13.59 -8.53
CA HIS A 500 -15.51 13.25 -9.92
C HIS A 500 -16.31 14.20 -10.80
N PRO A 501 -15.82 15.40 -11.16
CA PRO A 501 -16.55 16.28 -12.03
C PRO A 501 -16.64 15.65 -13.42
N TYR A 502 -17.86 15.25 -13.79
CA TYR A 502 -18.17 14.93 -15.17
C TYR A 502 -18.40 16.24 -15.94
N ASP A 503 -17.34 16.85 -16.36
CA ASP A 503 -17.40 17.96 -17.30
C ASP A 503 -16.32 17.74 -18.36
N GLU A 504 -16.76 17.34 -19.55
CA GLU A 504 -15.87 17.16 -20.71
C GLU A 504 -15.15 18.47 -21.09
N THR A 505 -15.65 19.61 -20.63
CA THR A 505 -15.13 20.92 -21.00
C THR A 505 -14.10 21.45 -20.01
N THR A 506 -14.21 21.13 -18.71
CA THR A 506 -13.31 21.69 -17.68
C THR A 506 -12.15 20.79 -17.30
N ARG A 507 -12.15 19.49 -17.67
CA ARG A 507 -11.04 18.55 -17.41
C ARG A 507 -10.37 18.71 -16.05
N SER A 508 -11.12 19.13 -15.03
CA SER A 508 -10.59 19.27 -13.68
C SER A 508 -10.16 17.91 -13.13
N PRO A 509 -8.96 17.80 -12.57
CA PRO A 509 -8.51 16.54 -11.99
C PRO A 509 -9.41 16.12 -10.82
N ASN A 510 -9.69 14.82 -10.72
CA ASN A 510 -10.35 14.23 -9.56
C ASN A 510 -9.55 14.57 -8.30
N LYS A 511 -10.18 15.24 -7.36
CA LYS A 511 -9.54 15.59 -6.10
C LYS A 511 -10.12 14.75 -4.98
N THR A 512 -9.34 13.78 -4.52
CA THR A 512 -9.63 13.12 -3.25
C THR A 512 -9.10 13.98 -2.12
N VAL A 513 -9.98 14.44 -1.26
CA VAL A 513 -9.62 15.20 -0.06
C VAL A 513 -9.80 14.27 1.14
N LEU A 514 -8.70 13.93 1.79
CA LEU A 514 -8.73 13.34 3.13
C LEU A 514 -9.13 14.45 4.11
N SER A 515 -10.42 14.53 4.40
CA SER A 515 -10.98 15.68 5.15
C SER A 515 -10.70 15.60 6.65
N HIS A 516 -10.61 14.37 7.21
CA HIS A 516 -10.42 14.18 8.63
C HIS A 516 -9.59 12.92 8.89
N VAL A 517 -8.61 13.03 9.78
CA VAL A 517 -7.97 11.90 10.45
C VAL A 517 -8.20 12.06 11.95
N ARG A 518 -8.70 11.03 12.60
CA ARG A 518 -8.90 11.02 14.03
C ARG A 518 -8.25 9.79 14.62
N SER A 519 -7.17 9.98 15.34
CA SER A 519 -6.46 8.93 16.07
C SER A 519 -6.58 9.11 17.59
N THR A 520 -6.30 8.06 18.32
CA THR A 520 -6.19 8.04 19.78
C THR A 520 -4.85 7.44 20.17
N LEU A 521 -4.40 7.63 21.40
CA LEU A 521 -3.12 7.12 21.91
C LEU A 521 -2.93 5.60 21.75
N GLY A 522 -4.03 4.84 21.75
CA GLY A 522 -4.00 3.40 21.51
C GLY A 522 -3.89 3.00 20.04
N GLN A 523 -3.93 3.95 19.11
CA GLN A 523 -3.82 3.72 17.68
C GLN A 523 -2.38 3.99 17.22
N THR A 524 -1.67 2.93 16.85
CA THR A 524 -0.22 2.96 16.69
C THR A 524 0.23 2.49 15.33
N ILE A 525 1.38 3.02 14.88
CA ILE A 525 2.08 2.57 13.68
C ILE A 525 3.47 2.11 14.08
N THR A 526 3.86 0.93 13.64
CA THR A 526 5.23 0.42 13.68
C THR A 526 5.65 0.03 12.28
N ILE A 527 6.75 0.62 11.80
CA ILE A 527 7.39 0.26 10.54
C ILE A 527 8.81 -0.19 10.87
N ASP A 528 9.15 -1.41 10.56
CA ASP A 528 10.45 -1.99 10.93
C ASP A 528 10.99 -2.98 9.87
N GLY A 529 12.07 -3.66 10.22
CA GLY A 529 12.80 -4.51 9.30
C GLY A 529 13.34 -3.69 8.11
N THR A 530 13.64 -4.36 7.01
CA THR A 530 14.13 -3.72 5.77
C THR A 530 13.00 -3.11 4.92
N SER A 531 12.01 -2.48 5.58
CA SER A 531 10.87 -1.88 4.88
C SER A 531 11.29 -0.70 4.02
N THR A 532 10.73 -0.61 2.81
CA THR A 532 10.97 0.48 1.88
C THR A 532 9.66 1.12 1.45
N ILE A 533 9.58 2.45 1.50
CA ILE A 533 8.43 3.22 1.06
C ILE A 533 8.90 4.23 0.01
N ARG A 534 8.46 4.04 -1.23
CA ARG A 534 8.78 4.92 -2.35
C ARG A 534 7.51 5.56 -2.89
N ALA A 535 7.38 6.86 -2.71
CA ALA A 535 6.24 7.64 -3.19
C ALA A 535 6.67 9.10 -3.43
N ARG A 536 5.90 9.83 -4.26
CA ARG A 536 6.06 11.29 -4.32
C ARG A 536 5.74 11.88 -2.95
N ASP A 537 4.58 11.56 -2.40
CA ASP A 537 4.15 12.02 -1.09
C ASP A 537 3.89 10.83 -0.16
N THR A 538 4.38 10.91 1.06
CA THR A 538 4.14 9.90 2.08
C THR A 538 3.58 10.53 3.35
N ARG A 539 2.49 9.96 3.87
CA ARG A 539 1.91 10.35 5.15
C ARG A 539 1.84 9.14 6.08
N VAL A 540 2.47 9.25 7.23
CA VAL A 540 2.43 8.29 8.33
C VAL A 540 1.77 9.00 9.51
N ASP A 541 0.54 8.63 9.87
CA ASP A 541 -0.28 9.39 10.82
C ASP A 541 -0.96 8.46 11.83
N GLY A 542 -0.64 8.61 13.11
CA GLY A 542 -1.19 7.79 14.19
C GLY A 542 -1.09 8.45 15.56
N GLY A 543 -1.71 7.86 16.58
CA GLY A 543 -1.56 8.32 17.97
C GLY A 543 -0.11 8.16 18.48
N LYS A 544 0.60 7.14 17.99
CA LYS A 544 2.03 6.94 18.21
C LYS A 544 2.65 6.32 16.95
N VAL A 545 3.81 6.83 16.55
CA VAL A 545 4.51 6.34 15.36
C VAL A 545 5.94 5.92 15.74
N THR A 546 6.32 4.71 15.35
CA THR A 546 7.68 4.17 15.50
C THR A 546 8.20 3.69 14.16
N VAL A 547 9.37 4.19 13.75
CA VAL A 547 10.07 3.81 12.52
C VAL A 547 11.46 3.30 12.87
N GLY A 548 11.76 2.07 12.49
CA GLY A 548 13.05 1.41 12.77
C GLY A 548 14.20 1.88 11.87
N ARG A 549 15.44 1.52 12.23
CA ARG A 549 16.68 1.99 11.59
C ARG A 549 16.86 1.55 10.13
N ASP A 550 16.38 0.35 9.79
CA ASP A 550 16.57 -0.22 8.45
C ASP A 550 15.45 0.16 7.49
N VAL A 551 14.51 0.99 7.94
CA VAL A 551 13.42 1.50 7.11
C VAL A 551 13.92 2.65 6.24
N THR A 552 13.60 2.59 4.95
CA THR A 552 13.97 3.64 4.01
C THR A 552 12.74 4.26 3.34
N PHE A 553 12.67 5.59 3.38
CA PHE A 553 11.71 6.39 2.62
C PHE A 553 12.43 7.04 1.45
N THR A 554 11.94 6.83 0.24
CA THR A 554 12.34 7.62 -0.93
C THR A 554 11.20 8.57 -1.27
N VAL A 555 11.47 9.86 -1.17
CA VAL A 555 10.44 10.91 -1.22
C VAL A 555 10.64 11.79 -2.43
N GLY A 556 9.55 12.05 -3.15
CA GLY A 556 9.55 12.98 -4.25
C GLY A 556 9.74 12.34 -5.61
N ASP A 557 9.41 13.15 -6.60
CA ASP A 557 9.75 12.94 -8.01
C ASP A 557 10.66 14.11 -8.46
N SER A 558 10.82 14.31 -9.76
CA SER A 558 11.64 15.41 -10.30
C SER A 558 11.10 16.82 -9.99
N SER A 559 9.86 16.96 -9.50
CA SER A 559 9.20 18.25 -9.32
C SER A 559 8.93 18.62 -7.86
N ALA A 560 8.50 17.68 -7.02
CA ALA A 560 8.13 17.92 -5.63
C ALA A 560 8.02 16.61 -4.85
N GLY A 561 7.86 16.71 -3.52
CA GLY A 561 7.56 15.57 -2.68
C GLY A 561 7.47 15.92 -1.21
N SER A 562 6.75 15.10 -0.46
CA SER A 562 6.63 15.30 0.98
C SER A 562 6.66 13.99 1.77
N LEU A 563 7.23 14.06 2.97
CA LEU A 563 7.07 13.05 4.00
C LEU A 563 6.52 13.74 5.26
N ALA A 564 5.37 13.29 5.73
CA ALA A 564 4.81 13.73 7.00
C ALA A 564 4.69 12.53 7.96
N VAL A 565 5.40 12.58 9.09
CA VAL A 565 5.33 11.60 10.18
C VAL A 565 4.69 12.28 11.39
N LEU A 566 3.46 11.90 11.71
CA LEU A 566 2.61 12.62 12.61
C LEU A 566 2.16 11.73 13.80
N GLY A 567 2.48 12.14 15.01
CA GLY A 567 1.99 11.59 16.27
C GLY A 567 0.80 12.40 16.80
N ASP A 568 -0.24 12.57 15.98
CA ASP A 568 -1.40 13.40 16.29
C ASP A 568 -2.55 12.56 16.85
N ALA A 569 -3.13 12.96 17.94
CA ALA A 569 -4.35 12.30 18.43
C ALA A 569 -5.64 12.84 17.80
N ARG A 570 -5.62 14.01 17.19
CA ARG A 570 -6.83 14.60 16.63
C ARG A 570 -6.58 15.67 15.59
N VAL A 571 -7.29 15.58 14.48
CA VAL A 571 -7.52 16.68 13.55
C VAL A 571 -9.02 16.95 13.52
N SER A 572 -9.46 18.14 13.89
CA SER A 572 -10.84 18.58 13.67
C SER A 572 -10.86 19.60 12.55
N ALA A 573 -11.65 19.34 11.53
CA ALA A 573 -12.02 20.34 10.54
C ALA A 573 -13.42 20.84 10.88
N GLY A 574 -13.52 22.08 11.03
CA GLY A 574 -14.68 22.89 11.12
C GLY A 574 -14.18 24.25 10.67
N SER A 575 -14.48 25.29 11.28
CA SER A 575 -13.91 26.61 11.05
C SER A 575 -12.38 26.73 11.35
N GLY A 576 -11.59 25.68 11.14
CA GLY A 576 -10.13 25.66 11.30
C GLY A 576 -9.54 24.29 11.62
N THR A 577 -8.33 24.00 11.18
CA THR A 577 -7.64 22.73 11.48
C THR A 577 -6.93 22.86 12.83
N VAL A 578 -7.38 22.10 13.83
CA VAL A 578 -6.73 22.01 15.13
C VAL A 578 -6.08 20.64 15.27
N ARG A 579 -4.77 20.62 15.47
CA ARG A 579 -4.01 19.44 15.86
C ARG A 579 -3.69 19.48 17.34
N THR A 580 -3.88 18.38 18.03
CA THR A 580 -3.50 18.22 19.42
C THR A 580 -2.61 16.99 19.55
N THR A 581 -1.53 17.12 20.28
CA THR A 581 -0.58 16.06 20.55
C THR A 581 -0.55 15.83 22.06
N PRO A 582 -1.50 15.04 22.63
CA PRO A 582 -1.50 14.74 24.04
C PRO A 582 -0.26 13.95 24.45
N ALA A 583 0.08 13.93 25.72
CA ALA A 583 1.20 13.15 26.24
C ALA A 583 1.11 11.69 25.81
N GLY A 584 2.18 11.16 25.20
CA GLY A 584 2.27 9.82 24.64
C GLY A 584 1.96 9.74 23.14
N SER A 585 1.56 10.83 22.47
CA SER A 585 1.51 10.88 21.00
C SER A 585 2.87 11.21 20.44
N ASP A 586 3.77 10.23 20.49
CA ASP A 586 5.18 10.38 20.21
C ASP A 586 5.52 9.94 18.79
N VAL A 587 6.47 10.63 18.18
CA VAL A 587 7.14 10.21 16.95
C VAL A 587 8.53 9.70 17.31
N GLN A 588 8.82 8.43 17.04
CA GLN A 588 10.12 7.81 17.14
C GLN A 588 10.56 7.42 15.73
N PHE A 589 11.45 8.21 15.14
CA PHE A 589 11.91 7.99 13.78
C PHE A 589 13.41 7.74 13.76
N HIS A 590 13.79 6.51 13.46
CA HIS A 590 15.20 6.07 13.40
C HIS A 590 15.63 5.68 11.98
N GLY A 591 14.75 5.86 11.01
CA GLY A 591 14.90 5.40 9.63
C GLY A 591 15.71 6.36 8.75
N LYS A 592 15.78 5.98 7.48
CA LYS A 592 16.50 6.72 6.43
C LYS A 592 15.49 7.44 5.53
N VAL A 593 15.77 8.69 5.18
CA VAL A 593 15.02 9.41 4.14
C VAL A 593 15.98 9.82 3.04
N ARG A 594 15.59 9.57 1.81
CA ARG A 594 16.29 9.97 0.60
C ARG A 594 15.37 10.83 -0.25
N GLY A 595 15.73 12.07 -0.43
CA GLY A 595 15.07 12.95 -1.40
C GLY A 595 15.55 12.66 -2.82
N THR A 596 14.89 13.25 -3.80
CA THR A 596 15.31 13.22 -5.21
C THR A 596 16.07 14.47 -5.63
N GLY A 597 16.44 15.32 -4.66
CA GLY A 597 17.21 16.56 -4.82
C GLY A 597 16.79 17.62 -3.80
N MET A 598 17.67 18.59 -3.49
CA MET A 598 17.48 19.55 -2.40
C MET A 598 16.41 20.63 -2.65
N ASN A 599 15.68 20.62 -3.78
CA ASN A 599 14.93 21.83 -4.12
C ASN A 599 13.50 21.88 -3.59
N ASN A 600 12.71 20.82 -3.66
CA ASN A 600 11.27 20.92 -3.38
C ASN A 600 10.70 19.80 -2.49
N GLN A 601 11.52 19.04 -1.79
CA GLN A 601 11.03 18.00 -0.88
C GLN A 601 10.91 18.56 0.54
N SER A 602 9.79 18.25 1.20
CA SER A 602 9.56 18.65 2.59
C SER A 602 9.38 17.44 3.48
N ILE A 603 10.13 17.37 4.56
CA ILE A 603 9.98 16.35 5.59
C ILE A 603 9.45 17.00 6.85
N GLN A 604 8.41 16.42 7.43
CA GLN A 604 7.79 16.90 8.67
C GLN A 604 7.69 15.79 9.71
N PHE A 605 8.16 16.08 10.92
CA PHE A 605 7.96 15.26 12.12
C PHE A 605 7.17 16.07 13.14
N ILE A 606 5.97 15.65 13.51
CA ILE A 606 5.14 16.36 14.46
C ILE A 606 4.60 15.39 15.52
N GLY A 607 4.86 15.67 16.79
CA GLY A 607 4.40 14.85 17.91
C GLY A 607 4.36 15.62 19.23
N HIS A 608 3.95 14.93 20.30
CA HIS A 608 4.15 15.45 21.66
C HIS A 608 5.63 15.46 22.01
N THR A 609 6.32 14.36 21.70
CA THR A 609 7.77 14.28 21.63
C THR A 609 8.21 13.79 20.25
N VAL A 610 9.39 14.20 19.80
CA VAL A 610 10.00 13.76 18.54
C VAL A 610 11.39 13.23 18.85
N ASN A 611 11.61 11.95 18.63
CA ASN A 611 12.92 11.32 18.74
C ASN A 611 13.44 10.97 17.36
N LEU A 612 14.64 11.44 17.03
CA LEU A 612 15.33 11.25 15.77
C LEU A 612 16.67 10.51 15.93
N ASP A 613 16.80 9.65 16.96
CA ASP A 613 18.03 8.90 17.20
C ASP A 613 18.43 8.08 15.98
N HIS A 614 19.67 8.28 15.49
CA HIS A 614 20.24 7.62 14.31
C HIS A 614 19.45 7.82 13.01
N ALA A 615 18.56 8.79 12.95
CA ALA A 615 17.88 9.13 11.70
C ALA A 615 18.90 9.66 10.66
N ASP A 616 18.74 9.24 9.41
CA ASP A 616 19.60 9.65 8.29
C ASP A 616 18.76 10.30 7.19
N LEU A 617 18.76 11.62 7.12
CA LEU A 617 17.89 12.45 6.29
C LEU A 617 18.73 13.18 5.25
N ARG A 618 18.68 12.77 3.98
CA ARG A 618 19.56 13.34 2.93
C ARG A 618 18.81 13.82 1.70
N ASP A 619 19.40 14.78 1.00
CA ASP A 619 18.96 15.28 -0.30
C ASP A 619 17.54 15.87 -0.26
N VAL A 620 17.19 16.60 0.80
CA VAL A 620 15.84 17.14 0.98
C VAL A 620 15.84 18.67 0.99
N GLY A 621 14.77 19.27 0.48
CA GLY A 621 14.65 20.73 0.46
C GLY A 621 14.42 21.28 1.86
N ARG A 622 13.55 20.68 2.66
CA ARG A 622 13.24 21.17 4.00
C ARG A 622 13.03 20.06 5.01
N ILE A 623 13.65 20.21 6.17
CA ILE A 623 13.36 19.39 7.36
C ILE A 623 12.66 20.27 8.39
N TYR A 624 11.49 19.84 8.85
CA TYR A 624 10.71 20.48 9.88
C TYR A 624 10.36 19.49 10.98
N ALA A 625 10.83 19.73 12.20
CA ALA A 625 10.44 18.93 13.35
C ALA A 625 9.78 19.83 14.41
N LEU A 626 8.65 19.36 14.96
CA LEU A 626 7.86 20.10 15.92
C LEU A 626 7.37 19.18 17.05
N ALA A 627 7.86 19.39 18.25
CA ALA A 627 7.30 18.80 19.46
C ALA A 627 6.38 19.84 20.11
N MET A 628 5.09 19.51 20.27
CA MET A 628 4.08 20.49 20.70
C MET A 628 2.93 19.85 21.49
N ASN A 629 2.12 20.66 22.13
CA ASN A 629 0.83 20.26 22.72
C ASN A 629 -0.33 20.53 21.75
N ARG A 630 -0.29 21.65 21.05
CA ARG A 630 -1.40 22.06 20.18
C ARG A 630 -0.92 22.96 19.03
N ARG A 631 -1.53 22.80 17.87
CA ARG A 631 -1.39 23.71 16.72
C ARG A 631 -2.77 24.02 16.13
N THR A 632 -3.04 25.30 15.87
CA THR A 632 -4.22 25.78 15.13
C THR A 632 -3.76 26.47 13.87
N THR A 633 -4.25 26.06 12.70
CA THR A 633 -3.79 26.58 11.40
C THR A 633 -4.77 27.53 10.73
N GLU A 634 -6.03 27.61 11.19
CA GLU A 634 -7.05 28.47 10.54
C GLU A 634 -8.14 28.84 11.56
N ASP A 635 -8.61 30.08 11.55
CA ASP A 635 -9.72 30.51 12.40
C ASP A 635 -11.10 30.26 11.76
N ALA A 636 -12.17 30.59 12.50
CA ALA A 636 -13.56 30.45 12.06
C ALA A 636 -13.95 31.27 10.82
N HIS A 637 -13.10 32.14 10.36
CA HIS A 637 -13.35 33.08 9.26
C HIS A 637 -12.42 32.84 8.07
N GLY A 638 -11.63 31.74 8.11
CA GLY A 638 -10.68 31.39 7.05
C GLY A 638 -9.39 32.23 7.09
N ASN A 639 -9.14 32.98 8.17
CA ASN A 639 -7.86 33.66 8.34
C ASN A 639 -6.81 32.60 8.75
N LYS A 640 -5.72 32.56 8.02
CA LYS A 640 -4.60 31.66 8.34
C LYS A 640 -3.85 32.19 9.57
N GLU A 641 -4.29 31.79 10.74
CA GLU A 641 -3.63 32.08 11.99
C GLU A 641 -3.07 30.80 12.58
N SER A 642 -1.77 30.64 12.59
CA SER A 642 -1.15 29.46 13.19
C SER A 642 -0.70 29.78 14.60
N SER A 643 -1.32 29.15 15.59
CA SER A 643 -0.80 29.14 16.95
C SER A 643 -0.21 27.79 17.29
N VAL A 644 1.00 27.77 17.84
CA VAL A 644 1.67 26.58 18.35
C VAL A 644 1.88 26.77 19.85
N THR A 645 1.51 25.77 20.65
CA THR A 645 1.73 25.77 22.08
C THR A 645 2.68 24.62 22.45
N THR A 646 3.78 24.93 23.14
CA THR A 646 4.74 23.97 23.65
C THR A 646 4.92 24.13 25.16
N GLY A 647 5.33 23.07 25.85
CA GLY A 647 5.74 23.06 27.25
C GLY A 647 7.09 22.34 27.38
N ALA A 648 7.67 22.32 28.59
CA ALA A 648 8.94 21.66 28.84
C ALA A 648 8.93 20.13 28.55
N GLU A 649 7.76 19.54 28.58
CA GLU A 649 7.51 18.14 28.23
C GLU A 649 7.59 17.84 26.74
N ASN A 650 7.47 18.87 25.89
CA ASN A 650 7.59 18.72 24.44
C ASN A 650 9.07 18.74 24.05
N VAL A 651 9.64 17.57 23.81
CA VAL A 651 11.06 17.39 23.59
C VAL A 651 11.36 16.94 22.17
N ILE A 652 12.33 17.56 21.51
CA ILE A 652 13.07 16.97 20.39
C ILE A 652 14.37 16.41 20.94
N GLY A 653 14.56 15.07 20.76
CA GLY A 653 15.78 14.36 21.10
C GLY A 653 16.39 13.71 19.88
N ALA A 654 17.71 13.75 19.77
CA ALA A 654 18.44 13.00 18.76
C ALA A 654 19.81 12.61 19.25
N ASP A 655 20.18 11.32 19.08
CA ASP A 655 21.56 10.82 19.29
C ASP A 655 22.02 10.17 17.98
N GLY A 656 23.05 10.71 17.34
CA GLY A 656 23.54 10.23 16.05
C GLY A 656 22.65 10.58 14.86
N LEU A 657 21.93 11.70 14.90
CA LEU A 657 21.19 12.23 13.76
C LEU A 657 22.15 12.72 12.68
N HIS A 658 21.93 12.31 11.45
CA HIS A 658 22.54 12.92 10.27
C HIS A 658 21.45 13.57 9.42
N ALA A 659 21.56 14.89 9.18
CA ALA A 659 20.57 15.65 8.45
C ALA A 659 21.21 16.57 7.42
N GLU A 660 20.87 16.37 6.14
CA GLU A 660 21.36 17.19 5.02
C GLU A 660 20.16 17.73 4.25
N ALA A 661 20.01 19.06 4.26
CA ALA A 661 18.87 19.73 3.66
C ALA A 661 19.25 21.10 3.06
N LYS A 662 18.34 21.68 2.28
CA LYS A 662 18.42 23.08 1.91
C LYS A 662 18.13 23.96 3.14
N ASN A 663 17.11 23.60 3.91
CA ASN A 663 16.71 24.29 5.13
C ASN A 663 16.31 23.32 6.24
N PHE A 664 16.63 23.62 7.49
CA PHE A 664 16.03 22.93 8.63
C PHE A 664 15.43 23.90 9.65
N ASP A 665 14.34 23.45 10.32
CA ASP A 665 13.64 24.23 11.35
C ASP A 665 13.12 23.25 12.43
N LEU A 666 13.79 23.22 13.58
CA LEU A 666 13.45 22.34 14.70
C LEU A 666 12.85 23.17 15.84
N ARG A 667 11.67 22.80 16.30
CA ARG A 667 10.90 23.55 17.30
C ARG A 667 10.37 22.67 18.41
N ALA A 668 10.64 23.04 19.65
CA ALA A 668 10.21 22.24 20.81
C ALA A 668 10.05 23.10 22.07
N GLY A 669 9.57 22.50 23.16
CA GLY A 669 9.73 23.06 24.50
C GLY A 669 11.17 22.93 24.98
N GLN A 670 11.79 21.76 24.71
CA GLN A 670 13.21 21.51 24.97
C GLN A 670 13.83 20.72 23.80
N MET A 671 15.15 20.88 23.61
CA MET A 671 15.88 20.20 22.55
C MET A 671 17.22 19.66 23.07
N THR A 672 17.50 18.40 22.76
CA THR A 672 18.78 17.75 23.05
C THR A 672 19.27 17.05 21.78
N LEU A 673 20.38 17.53 21.22
CA LEU A 673 21.06 16.91 20.09
C LEU A 673 22.40 16.39 20.57
N LYS A 674 22.66 15.13 20.32
CA LYS A 674 23.88 14.46 20.74
C LYS A 674 24.49 13.69 19.57
N ASN A 675 25.79 13.76 19.41
CA ASN A 675 26.49 13.10 18.30
C ASN A 675 25.81 13.36 16.94
N ALA A 676 25.23 14.56 16.77
CA ALA A 676 24.41 14.89 15.61
C ALA A 676 25.23 15.73 14.60
N GLU A 677 24.88 15.56 13.33
CA GLU A 677 25.48 16.29 12.22
C GLU A 677 24.35 16.88 11.38
N LEU A 678 24.27 18.21 11.34
CA LEU A 678 23.23 18.94 10.59
C LEU A 678 23.88 19.86 9.57
N TYR A 679 23.53 19.66 8.31
CA TYR A 679 23.96 20.51 7.22
C TYR A 679 22.75 21.22 6.58
N ALA A 680 22.87 22.54 6.36
CA ALA A 680 21.91 23.31 5.61
C ALA A 680 22.58 24.14 4.51
N ALA A 681 22.12 24.01 3.27
CA ALA A 681 22.64 24.80 2.16
C ALA A 681 22.23 26.28 2.22
N GLU A 682 21.07 26.60 2.85
CA GLU A 682 20.55 27.98 2.94
C GLU A 682 20.35 28.46 4.38
N SER A 683 19.51 27.75 5.17
CA SER A 683 19.25 28.24 6.53
C SER A 683 18.98 27.11 7.54
N GLY A 684 19.41 27.34 8.78
CA GLY A 684 19.21 26.46 9.93
C GLY A 684 18.54 27.18 11.10
N LYS A 685 17.48 26.62 11.68
CA LYS A 685 16.79 27.20 12.83
C LYS A 685 16.55 26.19 13.94
N LEU A 686 16.97 26.54 15.16
CA LEU A 686 16.70 25.79 16.39
C LEU A 686 15.90 26.66 17.37
N ARG A 687 14.72 26.21 17.77
CA ARG A 687 13.83 27.00 18.64
C ARG A 687 13.33 26.17 19.81
N ALA A 688 13.55 26.65 21.03
CA ALA A 688 13.05 26.00 22.26
C ALA A 688 12.19 26.93 23.12
N GLY A 689 11.08 26.39 23.62
CA GLY A 689 10.10 27.17 24.37
C GLY A 689 9.17 28.02 23.49
N VAL A 690 8.84 27.54 22.33
CA VAL A 690 8.18 28.31 21.25
C VAL A 690 6.66 28.37 21.43
N MET A 691 6.11 29.56 21.39
CA MET A 691 4.71 29.82 21.10
C MET A 691 4.61 30.71 19.87
N GLN A 692 3.96 30.22 18.84
CA GLN A 692 3.69 30.98 17.61
C GLN A 692 2.24 31.44 17.60
N HIS A 693 1.99 32.70 17.32
CA HIS A 693 0.66 33.25 17.14
C HIS A 693 0.63 34.13 15.88
N GLY A 694 -0.03 33.67 14.84
CA GLY A 694 0.01 34.33 13.54
C GLY A 694 1.39 34.33 12.89
N ALA A 695 1.78 35.45 12.32
CA ALA A 695 3.13 35.64 11.76
C ALA A 695 4.19 35.95 12.81
N GLN A 696 3.80 36.10 14.09
CA GLN A 696 4.71 36.44 15.18
C GLN A 696 5.10 35.21 15.99
N THR A 697 6.38 34.97 16.12
CA THR A 697 6.92 33.94 17.01
C THR A 697 7.26 34.58 18.36
N LYS A 698 6.67 34.09 19.44
CA LYS A 698 7.02 34.48 20.80
C LYS A 698 7.61 33.29 21.52
N ILE A 699 8.83 33.42 22.00
CA ILE A 699 9.39 32.47 22.96
C ILE A 699 8.87 32.83 24.32
N THR A 700 8.24 31.90 24.99
CA THR A 700 7.81 32.05 26.37
C THR A 700 8.29 30.89 27.22
N ASN A 701 8.55 31.13 28.52
CA ASN A 701 8.89 30.10 29.51
C ASN A 701 10.23 29.36 29.33
N GLY A 702 11.22 29.96 28.68
CA GLY A 702 12.61 29.56 28.81
C GLY A 702 12.91 28.12 28.49
N GLY A 703 12.61 27.70 27.29
CA GLY A 703 13.04 26.38 26.78
C GLY A 703 14.56 26.26 26.71
N ALA A 704 15.09 25.03 26.76
CA ALA A 704 16.51 24.75 26.72
C ALA A 704 16.92 24.07 25.41
N ILE A 705 18.06 24.48 24.87
CA ILE A 705 18.77 23.76 23.80
C ILE A 705 20.09 23.25 24.36
N HIS A 706 20.32 21.95 24.22
CA HIS A 706 21.55 21.28 24.61
C HIS A 706 22.16 20.55 23.40
N LEU A 707 23.41 20.96 23.04
CA LEU A 707 24.17 20.35 21.95
C LEU A 707 25.38 19.64 22.59
N ASP A 708 25.53 18.34 22.37
CA ASP A 708 26.58 17.50 22.92
C ASP A 708 27.31 16.78 21.77
N ASN A 709 28.54 17.09 21.49
CA ASN A 709 29.31 16.54 20.38
C ASN A 709 28.53 16.64 19.05
N THR A 710 27.98 17.83 18.78
CA THR A 710 27.06 18.07 17.66
C THR A 710 27.66 19.10 16.71
N GLU A 711 27.69 18.79 15.42
CA GLU A 711 28.12 19.70 14.36
C GLU A 711 26.92 20.25 13.59
N ILE A 712 26.89 21.57 13.42
CA ILE A 712 25.87 22.25 12.61
C ILE A 712 26.62 23.14 11.62
N THR A 713 26.42 22.89 10.33
CA THR A 713 27.02 23.67 9.25
C THR A 713 25.91 24.30 8.38
N VAL A 714 25.98 25.61 8.17
CA VAL A 714 25.06 26.36 7.31
C VAL A 714 25.88 27.18 6.30
N ASP A 715 25.66 26.87 5.01
CA ASP A 715 26.38 27.51 3.90
C ASP A 715 25.72 28.80 3.38
N GLY A 716 24.51 29.09 3.83
CA GLY A 716 23.71 30.22 3.41
C GLY A 716 24.43 31.57 3.67
N SER A 717 24.23 32.51 2.76
CA SER A 717 24.83 33.84 2.81
C SER A 717 23.93 34.94 3.39
N ASP A 718 22.74 34.56 3.85
CA ASP A 718 21.73 35.49 4.34
C ASP A 718 22.07 36.06 5.71
N ASP A 719 21.46 37.22 6.05
CA ASP A 719 21.64 37.91 7.34
C ASP A 719 21.15 37.08 8.55
N MET A 720 20.50 35.96 8.34
CA MET A 720 20.09 34.96 9.34
C MET A 720 20.28 33.53 8.80
N ALA A 721 21.47 33.21 8.33
CA ALA A 721 21.81 31.89 7.86
C ALA A 721 21.56 30.82 8.94
N PHE A 722 21.98 31.11 10.17
CA PHE A 722 21.66 30.27 11.32
C PHE A 722 20.97 31.10 12.42
N SER A 723 19.92 30.58 13.03
CA SER A 723 19.30 31.20 14.22
C SER A 723 19.01 30.16 15.31
N SER A 724 19.30 30.56 16.56
CA SER A 724 18.96 29.78 17.74
C SER A 724 18.20 30.66 18.76
N GLU A 725 16.97 30.25 19.06
CA GLU A 725 16.11 31.01 20.00
C GLU A 725 15.72 30.08 21.17
N SER A 726 16.10 30.47 22.38
CA SER A 726 15.85 29.62 23.57
C SER A 726 15.90 30.40 24.89
N GLY A 727 15.55 29.78 25.96
CA GLY A 727 15.74 30.29 27.33
C GLY A 727 17.15 30.00 27.87
N SER A 728 17.77 28.94 27.37
CA SER A 728 19.19 28.61 27.61
C SER A 728 19.76 27.84 26.43
N LEU A 729 21.01 28.08 26.08
CA LEU A 729 21.74 27.37 25.04
C LEU A 729 23.09 26.85 25.62
N THR A 730 23.30 25.56 25.53
CA THR A 730 24.50 24.89 26.04
C THR A 730 25.16 24.05 24.96
N LEU A 731 26.42 24.30 24.66
CA LEU A 731 27.27 23.53 23.78
C LEU A 731 28.35 22.85 24.59
N VAL A 732 28.51 21.52 24.45
CA VAL A 732 29.54 20.76 25.20
C VAL A 732 30.26 19.74 24.32
N ASN A 733 31.36 19.23 24.79
CA ASN A 733 32.08 18.05 24.26
C ASN A 733 32.46 18.12 22.78
N GLY A 734 32.88 19.28 22.30
CA GLY A 734 33.30 19.45 20.91
C GLY A 734 32.15 19.82 19.99
N SER A 735 31.06 20.36 20.52
CA SER A 735 30.00 20.86 19.67
C SER A 735 30.44 22.07 18.85
N GLU A 736 30.10 22.09 17.57
CA GLU A 736 30.55 23.11 16.63
C GLU A 736 29.39 23.67 15.81
N ILE A 737 29.33 24.97 15.63
CA ILE A 737 28.38 25.67 14.76
C ILE A 737 29.15 26.50 13.75
N TYR A 738 28.90 26.27 12.46
CA TYR A 738 29.53 26.97 11.35
C TYR A 738 28.47 27.69 10.50
N ALA A 739 28.66 29.01 10.31
CA ALA A 739 27.88 29.82 9.37
C ALA A 739 28.83 30.78 8.63
N LEU A 740 29.82 30.22 7.94
CA LEU A 740 31.00 30.94 7.41
C LEU A 740 30.65 31.99 6.34
N ASN A 741 29.52 31.86 5.69
CA ASN A 741 29.06 32.76 4.63
C ASN A 741 28.01 33.76 5.10
N GLY A 742 27.35 33.52 6.23
CA GLY A 742 26.19 34.28 6.73
C GLY A 742 26.30 34.61 8.23
N THR A 743 25.22 35.17 8.74
CA THR A 743 25.10 35.52 10.15
C THR A 743 24.59 34.37 10.99
N ALA A 744 25.21 34.14 12.14
CA ALA A 744 24.69 33.27 13.20
C ALA A 744 24.08 34.16 14.31
N ASP A 745 22.78 34.05 14.48
CA ASP A 745 21.97 34.82 15.44
C ASP A 745 21.53 33.94 16.62
N PHE A 746 21.86 34.35 17.83
CA PHE A 746 21.59 33.65 19.09
C PHE A 746 20.78 34.54 20.03
N VAL A 747 19.51 34.21 20.22
CA VAL A 747 18.62 34.86 21.20
C VAL A 747 18.38 33.92 22.37
N VAL A 748 19.05 34.15 23.49
CA VAL A 748 18.92 33.38 24.72
C VAL A 748 18.17 34.24 25.75
N ALA A 749 16.85 34.12 25.77
CA ALA A 749 15.96 35.05 26.45
C ALA A 749 14.81 34.35 27.17
N SER A 750 14.24 34.98 28.17
CA SER A 750 13.01 34.51 28.84
C SER A 750 11.76 34.73 27.98
N SER A 751 11.80 35.70 27.08
CA SER A 751 10.83 35.89 26.01
C SER A 751 11.43 36.68 24.89
N PHE A 752 11.03 36.35 23.67
CA PHE A 752 11.42 37.02 22.43
C PHE A 752 10.20 37.21 21.53
N ASP A 753 10.02 38.40 21.05
CA ASP A 753 9.01 38.73 20.04
C ASP A 753 9.72 39.03 18.72
N GLU A 754 9.76 38.04 17.83
CA GLU A 754 10.44 38.14 16.53
C GLU A 754 9.87 39.28 15.67
N GLY A 755 8.52 39.49 15.70
CA GLY A 755 7.87 40.54 14.94
C GLY A 755 8.21 41.94 15.41
N ALA A 756 8.47 42.13 16.70
CA ALA A 756 8.87 43.40 17.29
C ALA A 756 10.40 43.51 17.50
N ASN A 757 11.15 42.41 17.29
CA ASN A 757 12.57 42.24 17.61
C ASN A 757 12.90 42.67 19.06
N ILE A 758 12.09 42.22 20.03
CA ILE A 758 12.25 42.57 21.45
C ILE A 758 12.54 41.29 22.27
N ALA A 759 13.74 41.20 22.80
CA ALA A 759 14.13 40.14 23.73
C ALA A 759 14.04 40.68 25.20
N ARG A 760 13.55 39.82 26.13
CA ARG A 760 13.59 40.03 27.55
C ARG A 760 14.52 39.02 28.18
N VAL A 761 15.67 39.47 28.63
CA VAL A 761 16.71 38.64 29.20
C VAL A 761 16.78 38.79 30.73
N THR A 762 17.19 37.74 31.40
CA THR A 762 17.45 37.69 32.83
C THR A 762 18.75 36.92 33.07
N LYS A 763 19.35 37.02 34.24
CA LYS A 763 20.57 36.24 34.59
C LYS A 763 20.39 34.70 34.50
N LYS A 764 19.17 34.21 34.35
CA LYS A 764 18.90 32.78 34.14
C LYS A 764 19.00 32.38 32.66
N ASN A 765 18.93 33.35 31.76
CA ASN A 765 19.09 33.12 30.33
C ASN A 765 20.58 33.05 30.01
N LYS A 766 21.08 31.87 29.74
CA LYS A 766 22.51 31.58 29.72
C LYS A 766 22.95 30.95 28.42
N LEU A 767 23.98 31.53 27.81
CA LEU A 767 24.78 30.89 26.77
C LEU A 767 25.99 30.25 27.43
N SER A 768 26.20 28.95 27.24
CA SER A 768 27.34 28.22 27.81
C SER A 768 28.06 27.39 26.74
N LEU A 769 29.35 27.63 26.57
CA LEU A 769 30.21 26.86 25.67
C LEU A 769 31.29 26.15 26.51
N TRP A 770 31.42 24.84 26.37
CA TRP A 770 32.40 23.99 27.04
C TRP A 770 33.09 23.11 26.02
N ASN A 771 34.41 23.38 25.76
CA ASN A 771 35.15 22.71 24.72
C ASN A 771 34.38 22.70 23.36
N SER A 772 33.90 23.86 22.95
CA SER A 772 32.96 23.99 21.83
C SER A 772 33.28 25.21 20.98
N LYS A 773 32.78 25.26 19.75
CA LYS A 773 33.10 26.28 18.77
C LYS A 773 31.87 26.88 18.12
N ILE A 774 31.87 28.19 17.97
CA ILE A 774 31.00 28.93 17.07
C ILE A 774 31.86 29.70 16.10
N ASP A 775 31.69 29.56 14.79
CA ASP A 775 32.46 30.21 13.74
C ASP A 775 31.51 30.66 12.61
N ALA A 776 31.43 31.96 12.42
CA ALA A 776 30.50 32.51 11.42
C ALA A 776 31.13 33.75 10.74
N LYS A 777 30.53 34.17 9.61
CA LYS A 777 30.89 35.46 9.01
C LYS A 777 30.52 36.59 9.98
N ASP A 778 29.31 36.68 10.42
CA ASP A 778 28.82 37.59 11.43
C ASP A 778 28.16 36.85 12.59
N VAL A 779 28.32 37.33 13.81
CA VAL A 779 27.72 36.74 15.02
C VAL A 779 26.93 37.80 15.76
N ASP A 780 25.65 37.52 16.03
CA ASP A 780 24.79 38.36 16.87
C ASP A 780 24.30 37.52 18.08
N ILE A 781 24.59 37.96 19.29
CA ILE A 781 24.23 37.25 20.52
C ILE A 781 23.52 38.20 21.48
N THR A 782 22.26 37.84 21.81
CA THR A 782 21.50 38.45 22.89
C THR A 782 21.28 37.45 24.01
N THR A 783 21.85 37.66 25.19
CA THR A 783 21.74 36.75 26.33
C THR A 783 21.74 37.50 27.66
N GLY A 784 21.29 36.85 28.74
CA GLY A 784 21.36 37.40 30.10
C GLY A 784 22.68 37.13 30.79
N ASP A 785 23.33 36.02 30.48
CA ASP A 785 24.64 35.59 30.98
C ASP A 785 25.38 34.77 29.95
N ALA A 786 26.70 34.78 29.93
CA ALA A 786 27.51 33.99 29.00
C ALA A 786 28.73 33.38 29.69
N GLU A 787 29.07 32.16 29.33
CA GLU A 787 30.18 31.38 29.82
C GLU A 787 30.93 30.67 28.71
N LEU A 788 32.23 30.85 28.63
CA LEU A 788 33.13 30.16 27.70
C LEU A 788 34.22 29.44 28.50
N TRP A 789 34.23 28.10 28.42
CA TRP A 789 35.11 27.25 29.20
C TRP A 789 35.89 26.26 28.34
N GLN A 790 37.02 25.74 28.79
CA GLN A 790 37.74 24.61 28.22
C GLN A 790 38.09 24.76 26.73
N SER A 791 38.86 25.77 26.38
CA SER A 791 39.27 26.03 24.99
C SER A 791 38.14 26.39 24.03
N SER A 792 36.98 26.78 24.54
CA SER A 792 35.86 27.19 23.68
C SER A 792 36.22 28.43 22.86
N THR A 793 35.79 28.47 21.61
CA THR A 793 36.03 29.53 20.67
C THR A 793 34.76 30.13 20.15
N LEU A 794 34.63 31.45 20.19
CA LEU A 794 33.62 32.22 19.50
C LEU A 794 34.33 33.12 18.49
N HIS A 795 34.12 32.90 17.19
CA HIS A 795 34.77 33.60 16.10
C HIS A 795 33.76 34.26 15.16
N ALA A 796 34.04 35.52 14.77
CA ALA A 796 33.33 36.20 13.69
C ALA A 796 34.35 36.80 12.72
N ALA A 797 34.27 36.45 11.46
CA ALA A 797 35.10 37.00 10.41
C ALA A 797 34.80 38.48 10.10
N GLY A 798 33.55 38.89 10.26
CA GLY A 798 33.04 40.24 10.06
C GLY A 798 32.68 40.93 11.38
N GLN A 799 31.38 41.08 11.64
CA GLN A 799 30.87 41.75 12.84
C GLN A 799 30.54 40.73 13.95
N MET A 800 30.89 41.11 15.17
CA MET A 800 30.46 40.39 16.39
C MET A 800 29.69 41.37 17.28
N LYS A 801 28.42 41.16 17.43
CA LYS A 801 27.55 41.89 18.33
C LYS A 801 27.20 41.00 19.52
N PHE A 802 27.49 41.44 20.70
CA PHE A 802 27.30 40.69 21.93
C PHE A 802 26.55 41.55 22.94
N ASP A 803 25.27 41.27 23.21
CA ASP A 803 24.45 41.99 24.18
C ASP A 803 24.14 41.11 25.38
N THR A 804 24.64 41.51 26.56
CA THR A 804 24.40 40.86 27.84
C THR A 804 23.71 41.82 28.84
N SER A 805 22.59 42.36 28.43
CA SER A 805 21.91 43.45 29.16
C SER A 805 21.52 43.10 30.63
N ALA A 806 21.47 41.84 31.00
CA ALA A 806 21.14 41.40 32.38
C ALA A 806 22.37 41.00 33.21
N SER A 807 23.56 40.91 32.63
CA SER A 807 24.79 40.53 33.32
C SER A 807 25.95 41.48 32.95
N ASP A 808 26.78 41.83 33.92
CA ASP A 808 27.96 42.68 33.68
C ASP A 808 29.20 41.87 33.32
N THR A 809 29.14 40.55 33.22
CA THR A 809 30.35 39.72 32.99
C THR A 809 30.08 38.59 32.01
N ILE A 810 30.96 38.44 30.98
CA ILE A 810 31.19 37.18 30.29
C ILE A 810 32.28 36.44 31.09
N ARG A 811 31.96 35.24 31.50
CA ARG A 811 32.88 34.40 32.26
C ARG A 811 33.68 33.52 31.34
N THR A 812 35.01 33.57 31.49
CA THR A 812 35.94 32.69 30.78
C THR A 812 36.90 32.05 31.75
N ASP A 813 37.51 30.95 31.45
CA ASP A 813 38.57 30.34 32.25
C ASP A 813 39.93 31.00 32.03
N GLY A 814 40.01 32.08 31.29
CA GLY A 814 41.11 32.99 31.11
C GLY A 814 42.39 32.45 30.44
N SER A 815 42.52 31.13 30.32
CA SER A 815 43.68 30.48 29.72
C SER A 815 43.43 29.72 28.45
N THR A 816 42.19 29.34 28.17
CA THR A 816 41.85 28.43 27.07
C THR A 816 40.66 28.89 26.22
N ALA A 817 39.80 29.78 26.72
CA ALA A 817 38.70 30.35 25.94
C ALA A 817 39.14 31.58 25.15
N SER A 818 38.76 31.71 23.89
CA SER A 818 39.11 32.82 23.02
C SER A 818 37.95 33.40 22.28
N LEU A 819 37.88 34.71 22.23
CA LEU A 819 37.10 35.52 21.32
C LEU A 819 37.99 35.95 20.20
N LEU A 820 37.76 35.46 18.99
CA LEU A 820 38.56 35.83 17.81
C LEU A 820 37.75 36.76 16.92
N ARG A 821 38.32 37.87 16.53
CA ARG A 821 37.71 38.79 15.55
C ARG A 821 38.74 39.23 14.53
N ASP A 822 38.34 39.56 13.35
CA ASP A 822 39.16 40.27 12.38
C ASP A 822 39.37 41.75 12.82
N ALA A 823 40.40 42.42 12.31
CA ALA A 823 40.75 43.79 12.69
C ALA A 823 39.60 44.83 12.47
N SER A 824 38.62 44.49 11.62
CA SER A 824 37.46 45.33 11.30
C SER A 824 36.24 45.05 12.14
N SER A 825 36.22 44.00 12.98
CA SER A 825 35.05 43.61 13.77
C SER A 825 34.97 44.35 15.10
N HIS A 826 33.76 44.66 15.55
CA HIS A 826 33.49 45.30 16.82
C HIS A 826 32.74 44.32 17.75
N VAL A 827 33.21 44.26 19.01
CA VAL A 827 32.49 43.56 20.07
C VAL A 827 31.80 44.66 20.89
N THR A 828 30.47 44.66 20.89
CA THR A 828 29.66 45.59 21.66
C THR A 828 28.93 44.86 22.79
N ARG A 829 28.87 45.57 23.91
CA ARG A 829 28.11 45.11 25.10
C ARG A 829 27.10 46.19 25.44
N ALA A 830 25.78 45.85 25.35
CA ALA A 830 24.72 46.83 25.58
C ALA A 830 24.93 48.16 24.82
N GLY A 831 25.46 48.06 23.58
CA GLY A 831 25.78 49.22 22.72
C GLY A 831 27.10 49.94 23.05
N THR A 832 27.92 49.48 24.00
CA THR A 832 29.24 50.05 24.33
C THR A 832 30.37 49.03 24.09
N GLU A 833 31.51 49.53 23.58
CA GLU A 833 32.68 48.70 23.35
C GLU A 833 33.25 48.17 24.70
N SER A 834 33.44 46.83 24.82
CA SER A 834 33.87 46.21 26.04
C SER A 834 35.38 45.92 26.01
N THR A 835 36.06 46.27 27.09
CA THR A 835 37.50 45.98 27.31
C THR A 835 37.79 44.74 28.15
N GLU A 836 36.72 43.99 28.57
CA GLU A 836 36.82 42.85 29.51
C GLU A 836 37.14 41.51 28.82
N PHE A 837 37.35 41.52 27.52
CA PHE A 837 37.65 40.30 26.77
C PHE A 837 39.12 40.28 26.34
N THR A 838 39.77 39.14 26.45
CA THR A 838 41.03 38.91 25.74
C THR A 838 40.72 38.72 24.25
N VAL A 839 40.63 39.82 23.51
CA VAL A 839 40.49 39.78 22.05
C VAL A 839 41.88 39.56 21.47
N GLN A 840 42.18 38.37 20.95
CA GLN A 840 43.36 38.16 20.11
C GLN A 840 43.07 38.81 18.76
N GLY A 841 43.87 39.84 18.41
CA GLY A 841 43.92 40.39 17.05
C GLY A 841 44.31 39.27 16.09
N ALA A 842 43.56 39.10 15.04
CA ALA A 842 43.68 38.03 14.10
C ALA A 842 45.05 38.00 13.41
N ASP A 843 45.87 36.99 13.74
CA ASP A 843 46.50 36.23 12.67
C ASP A 843 45.44 35.28 12.13
N LYS A 844 44.89 35.60 10.98
CA LYS A 844 43.84 34.81 10.33
C LYS A 844 44.21 33.33 10.35
N PRO A 845 43.63 32.46 11.17
CA PRO A 845 43.64 31.06 10.81
C PRO A 845 42.90 31.05 9.50
N VAL A 846 43.53 30.64 8.40
CA VAL A 846 42.86 30.27 7.20
C VAL A 846 41.81 29.23 7.66
N PRO A 847 40.50 29.48 7.59
CA PRO A 847 39.55 28.45 7.92
C PRO A 847 39.98 27.22 7.13
N PRO A 848 40.05 26.02 7.69
CA PRO A 848 40.10 24.87 6.83
C PRO A 848 38.90 25.06 5.88
N VAL A 849 39.22 25.30 4.60
CA VAL A 849 38.19 25.29 3.56
C VAL A 849 37.37 24.05 3.91
N PRO A 850 36.08 24.17 4.19
CA PRO A 850 35.27 22.98 4.37
C PRO A 850 35.55 22.20 3.10
N GLN A 851 36.39 21.18 3.23
CA GLN A 851 36.46 20.20 2.19
C GLN A 851 35.00 19.75 2.14
N PRO A 852 34.25 19.86 1.00
CA PRO A 852 32.93 19.30 0.92
C PRO A 852 33.06 17.93 1.54
N PRO A 853 32.27 17.57 2.57
CA PRO A 853 32.50 16.37 3.35
C PRO A 853 32.81 15.30 2.33
N ALA A 854 33.99 14.68 2.44
CA ALA A 854 34.38 13.64 1.51
C ALA A 854 33.16 12.76 1.48
N PRO A 855 32.53 12.50 0.30
CA PRO A 855 31.22 11.90 0.23
C PRO A 855 31.24 10.80 1.26
N PRO A 856 30.36 10.80 2.27
CA PRO A 856 30.54 10.02 3.49
C PRO A 856 30.89 8.63 3.04
N VAL A 857 32.04 8.16 3.43
CA VAL A 857 32.45 6.78 3.18
C VAL A 857 31.30 6.03 3.82
N SER A 858 30.45 5.44 2.99
CA SER A 858 29.29 4.70 3.47
C SER A 858 29.80 3.84 4.62
N PRO A 859 29.28 3.94 5.85
CA PRO A 859 29.75 3.11 6.94
C PRO A 859 29.66 1.62 6.62
N ASP A 860 28.98 1.28 5.54
CA ASP A 860 28.82 -0.04 4.95
C ASP A 860 29.59 -0.19 3.62
N ALA A 861 30.64 0.58 3.38
CA ALA A 861 31.51 0.28 2.25
C ALA A 861 32.04 -1.16 2.45
N PRO A 862 31.73 -2.09 1.54
CA PRO A 862 32.08 -3.49 1.74
C PRO A 862 33.59 -3.59 1.86
N ILE A 863 34.07 -4.19 2.96
CA ILE A 863 35.49 -4.41 3.18
C ILE A 863 35.94 -5.48 2.18
N LEU A 864 36.70 -5.07 1.18
CA LEU A 864 37.25 -5.95 0.17
C LEU A 864 38.28 -6.91 0.81
N SER A 865 38.28 -8.16 0.38
CA SER A 865 39.32 -9.12 0.75
C SER A 865 40.64 -8.77 0.05
N ALA A 866 41.75 -9.35 0.50
CA ALA A 866 43.07 -9.15 -0.15
C ALA A 866 43.05 -9.59 -1.62
N ASP A 867 42.29 -10.64 -1.96
CA ASP A 867 42.11 -11.11 -3.35
C ASP A 867 41.26 -10.13 -4.17
N ASP A 868 40.25 -9.51 -3.58
CA ASP A 868 39.44 -8.48 -4.25
C ASP A 868 40.26 -7.20 -4.51
N GLU A 869 41.10 -6.80 -3.57
CA GLU A 869 42.03 -5.67 -3.76
C GLU A 869 43.07 -5.96 -4.84
N ALA A 870 43.56 -7.20 -4.97
CA ALA A 870 44.44 -7.61 -6.06
C ALA A 870 43.74 -7.53 -7.42
N ASN A 871 42.49 -8.00 -7.53
CA ASN A 871 41.68 -7.92 -8.75
C ASN A 871 41.36 -6.45 -9.09
N LYS A 872 41.10 -5.63 -8.10
CA LYS A 872 40.88 -4.18 -8.26
C LYS A 872 42.15 -3.50 -8.79
N ALA A 873 43.33 -3.83 -8.26
CA ALA A 873 44.60 -3.31 -8.74
C ALA A 873 44.92 -3.72 -10.21
N GLU A 874 44.51 -4.95 -10.61
CA GLU A 874 44.60 -5.39 -11.99
C GLU A 874 43.72 -4.55 -12.90
N GLY A 875 42.47 -4.27 -12.49
CA GLY A 875 41.53 -3.41 -13.21
C GLY A 875 42.06 -1.99 -13.39
N ALA A 876 42.58 -1.45 -12.31
CA ALA A 876 43.19 -0.09 -12.31
C ALA A 876 44.38 0.02 -13.28
N ALA A 877 45.25 -0.97 -13.32
CA ALA A 877 46.38 -0.99 -14.27
C ALA A 877 45.91 -1.04 -15.73
N LYS A 878 44.91 -1.85 -16.04
CA LYS A 878 44.34 -1.95 -17.39
C LYS A 878 43.60 -0.65 -17.80
N ALA A 879 42.85 -0.04 -16.88
CA ALA A 879 42.19 1.24 -17.16
C ALA A 879 43.19 2.38 -17.39
N SER A 880 44.27 2.46 -16.59
CA SER A 880 45.32 3.48 -16.77
C SER A 880 45.96 3.36 -18.15
N ALA A 881 46.19 2.16 -18.63
CA ALA A 881 46.73 1.94 -19.97
C ALA A 881 45.77 2.41 -21.06
N ALA A 882 44.46 2.12 -20.93
CA ALA A 882 43.42 2.53 -21.88
C ALA A 882 43.16 4.05 -21.87
N LEU A 883 43.24 4.70 -20.69
CA LEU A 883 43.06 6.14 -20.56
C LEU A 883 44.25 6.95 -21.14
N ALA A 884 45.39 6.32 -21.40
CA ALA A 884 46.55 6.93 -22.05
C ALA A 884 46.31 7.20 -23.55
N GLU A 885 45.25 6.66 -24.17
CA GLU A 885 44.87 6.93 -25.55
C GLU A 885 44.50 8.42 -25.73
N THR A 886 44.74 8.94 -26.95
CA THR A 886 44.68 10.38 -27.21
C THR A 886 43.29 10.92 -27.51
N THR A 887 42.35 10.06 -27.94
CA THR A 887 40.97 10.48 -28.27
C THR A 887 39.95 9.78 -27.39
N GLN A 888 38.80 10.40 -27.20
CA GLN A 888 37.69 9.85 -26.39
C GLN A 888 37.17 8.52 -26.96
N GLU A 889 37.09 8.43 -28.29
CA GLU A 889 36.66 7.20 -29.00
C GLU A 889 37.66 6.07 -28.78
N ALA A 890 38.97 6.36 -28.85
CA ALA A 890 40.02 5.36 -28.61
C ALA A 890 40.00 4.89 -27.13
N ARG A 891 39.84 5.80 -26.19
CA ARG A 891 39.68 5.47 -24.74
C ARG A 891 38.46 4.58 -24.50
N THR A 892 37.33 4.94 -25.09
CA THR A 892 36.07 4.15 -24.99
C THR A 892 36.30 2.74 -25.56
N ALA A 893 36.86 2.63 -26.76
CA ALA A 893 37.12 1.36 -27.40
C ALA A 893 38.08 0.48 -26.58
N ALA A 894 39.20 1.05 -26.07
CA ALA A 894 40.18 0.30 -25.27
C ALA A 894 39.61 -0.17 -23.94
N LEU A 895 38.79 0.65 -23.26
CA LEU A 895 38.12 0.30 -22.00
C LEU A 895 37.04 -0.77 -22.21
N THR A 896 36.19 -0.63 -23.21
CA THR A 896 35.14 -1.61 -23.48
C THR A 896 35.72 -2.94 -23.95
N GLU A 897 36.80 -2.94 -24.77
CA GLU A 897 37.52 -4.16 -25.16
C GLU A 897 38.17 -4.84 -23.93
N THR A 898 38.75 -4.05 -23.03
CA THR A 898 39.34 -4.55 -21.79
C THR A 898 38.31 -5.30 -20.95
N VAL A 899 37.12 -4.75 -20.82
CA VAL A 899 36.04 -5.35 -20.05
C VAL A 899 35.42 -6.54 -20.76
N ALA A 900 35.16 -6.47 -22.06
CA ALA A 900 34.63 -7.58 -22.85
C ALA A 900 35.54 -8.82 -22.80
N ARG A 901 36.87 -8.61 -22.82
CA ARG A 901 37.87 -9.71 -22.71
C ARG A 901 37.85 -10.43 -21.34
N LEU A 902 37.19 -9.90 -20.31
CA LEU A 902 37.05 -10.61 -19.05
C LEU A 902 36.26 -11.92 -19.20
N ASN A 903 35.46 -12.04 -20.26
CA ASN A 903 34.76 -13.28 -20.57
C ASN A 903 35.69 -14.36 -21.18
N GLU A 904 36.81 -13.98 -21.80
CA GLU A 904 37.77 -14.91 -22.37
C GLU A 904 38.46 -15.78 -21.31
N ASN A 905 38.62 -15.27 -20.09
CA ASN A 905 39.15 -16.05 -18.97
C ASN A 905 38.04 -16.90 -18.32
N THR A 906 37.82 -18.09 -18.87
CA THR A 906 36.80 -19.02 -18.38
C THR A 906 37.08 -19.53 -16.96
N ALA A 907 38.31 -19.42 -16.44
CA ALA A 907 38.68 -19.82 -15.08
C ALA A 907 38.36 -18.71 -14.03
N ALA A 908 38.17 -17.45 -14.44
CA ALA A 908 37.86 -16.37 -13.55
C ALA A 908 36.39 -16.45 -13.07
N SER A 909 36.22 -16.40 -11.75
CA SER A 909 34.89 -16.34 -11.14
C SER A 909 34.19 -14.97 -11.41
N ARG A 910 32.88 -14.93 -11.24
CA ARG A 910 32.10 -13.69 -11.31
C ARG A 910 32.65 -12.62 -10.34
N ARG A 911 33.07 -13.01 -9.13
CA ARG A 911 33.65 -12.12 -8.13
C ARG A 911 34.99 -11.52 -8.61
N GLN A 912 35.85 -12.32 -9.24
CA GLN A 912 37.14 -11.82 -9.78
C GLN A 912 36.90 -10.82 -10.92
N THR A 913 35.98 -11.11 -11.84
CA THR A 913 35.65 -10.19 -12.93
C THR A 913 35.00 -8.89 -12.42
N ALA A 914 34.16 -8.95 -11.41
CA ALA A 914 33.58 -7.76 -10.76
C ALA A 914 34.67 -6.93 -10.04
N GLY A 915 35.64 -7.58 -9.39
CA GLY A 915 36.80 -6.90 -8.77
C GLY A 915 37.61 -6.13 -9.79
N VAL A 916 37.88 -6.72 -10.97
CA VAL A 916 38.61 -6.03 -12.05
C VAL A 916 37.80 -4.85 -12.58
N LEU A 917 36.47 -5.03 -12.77
CA LEU A 917 35.57 -3.94 -13.17
C LEU A 917 35.62 -2.77 -12.18
N LEU A 918 35.58 -3.07 -10.89
CA LEU A 918 35.65 -2.05 -9.84
C LEU A 918 36.91 -1.20 -9.98
N GLY A 919 38.06 -1.83 -10.24
CA GLY A 919 39.32 -1.13 -10.48
C GLY A 919 39.27 -0.24 -11.72
N VAL A 920 38.60 -0.68 -12.77
CA VAL A 920 38.39 0.13 -14.00
C VAL A 920 37.57 1.37 -13.70
N ILE A 921 36.42 1.20 -13.02
CA ILE A 921 35.51 2.29 -12.68
C ILE A 921 36.17 3.32 -11.77
N ASP A 922 36.83 2.88 -10.71
CA ASP A 922 37.52 3.76 -9.76
C ASP A 922 38.66 4.57 -10.43
N THR A 923 39.36 3.96 -11.39
CA THR A 923 40.43 4.66 -12.12
C THR A 923 39.87 5.75 -13.03
N ILE A 924 38.75 5.47 -13.73
CA ILE A 924 38.03 6.50 -14.51
C ILE A 924 37.54 7.63 -13.60
N ALA A 925 36.93 7.29 -12.46
CA ALA A 925 36.39 8.26 -11.52
C ALA A 925 37.50 9.18 -10.94
N SER A 926 38.67 8.62 -10.61
CA SER A 926 39.80 9.33 -10.00
C SER A 926 40.69 10.08 -11.02
N ASP A 927 40.52 9.89 -12.32
CA ASP A 927 41.34 10.56 -13.34
C ASP A 927 41.09 12.09 -13.33
N THR A 928 42.12 12.86 -13.09
CA THR A 928 42.03 14.33 -12.97
C THR A 928 42.04 15.05 -14.33
N THR A 929 42.31 14.35 -15.42
CA THR A 929 42.42 14.93 -16.77
C THR A 929 41.08 14.90 -17.54
N LEU A 930 40.14 14.09 -17.08
CA LEU A 930 38.82 13.93 -17.66
C LEU A 930 37.79 14.86 -17.02
N THR A 931 36.92 15.42 -17.85
CA THR A 931 35.73 16.13 -17.38
C THR A 931 34.70 15.17 -16.77
N SER A 932 33.78 15.67 -15.94
CA SER A 932 32.69 14.84 -15.35
C SER A 932 31.84 14.16 -16.42
N ALA A 933 31.56 14.83 -17.54
CA ALA A 933 30.80 14.25 -18.65
C ALA A 933 31.55 13.10 -19.34
N GLU A 934 32.88 13.25 -19.56
CA GLU A 934 33.72 12.19 -20.13
C GLU A 934 33.81 10.98 -19.21
N LYS A 935 33.98 11.20 -17.90
CA LYS A 935 33.97 10.12 -16.90
C LYS A 935 32.66 9.33 -16.94
N THR A 936 31.53 10.02 -16.91
CA THR A 936 30.21 9.38 -16.97
C THR A 936 30.02 8.57 -18.26
N ALA A 937 30.41 9.13 -19.40
CA ALA A 937 30.30 8.44 -20.67
C ALA A 937 31.18 7.17 -20.74
N LEU A 938 32.41 7.22 -20.23
CA LEU A 938 33.33 6.09 -20.18
C LEU A 938 32.84 5.01 -19.20
N GLN A 939 32.31 5.39 -18.03
CA GLN A 939 31.78 4.45 -17.05
C GLN A 939 30.54 3.73 -17.58
N LEU A 940 29.63 4.44 -18.24
CA LEU A 940 28.45 3.82 -18.86
C LEU A 940 28.85 2.83 -19.97
N ALA A 941 29.77 3.21 -20.85
CA ALA A 941 30.28 2.33 -21.91
C ALA A 941 30.94 1.05 -21.36
N VAL A 942 31.67 1.18 -20.25
CA VAL A 942 32.30 0.05 -19.55
C VAL A 942 31.25 -0.88 -18.93
N LEU A 943 30.21 -0.33 -18.32
CA LEU A 943 29.10 -1.10 -17.73
C LEU A 943 28.29 -1.83 -18.78
N ASP A 944 27.98 -1.18 -19.91
CA ASP A 944 27.30 -1.81 -21.05
C ASP A 944 28.11 -2.97 -21.63
N ALA A 945 29.44 -2.85 -21.70
CA ALA A 945 30.31 -3.92 -22.13
C ALA A 945 30.43 -5.06 -21.10
N TYR A 946 30.21 -4.78 -19.83
CA TYR A 946 30.27 -5.77 -18.76
C TYR A 946 28.97 -6.58 -18.62
N ALA A 947 27.81 -6.05 -18.99
CA ALA A 947 26.53 -6.74 -18.84
C ALA A 947 26.52 -8.15 -19.48
N PRO A 948 27.00 -8.37 -20.72
CA PRO A 948 27.09 -9.70 -21.28
C PRO A 948 28.09 -10.62 -20.55
N VAL A 949 29.18 -10.05 -20.02
CA VAL A 949 30.16 -10.81 -19.22
C VAL A 949 29.55 -11.32 -17.93
N GLN A 950 28.74 -10.48 -17.29
CA GLN A 950 28.04 -10.82 -16.05
C GLN A 950 27.00 -11.92 -16.27
N GLU A 951 26.24 -11.87 -17.37
CA GLU A 951 25.31 -12.93 -17.75
C GLU A 951 26.01 -14.26 -18.02
N ALA A 952 27.09 -14.25 -18.81
CA ALA A 952 27.87 -15.46 -19.12
C ALA A 952 28.50 -16.12 -17.90
N LYS A 953 28.84 -15.35 -16.86
CA LYS A 953 29.43 -15.82 -15.59
C LYS A 953 28.42 -16.20 -14.54
N ALA A 954 27.14 -15.83 -14.70
CA ALA A 954 26.08 -16.09 -13.70
C ALA A 954 25.78 -17.58 -13.49
N GLU A 955 26.06 -18.42 -14.49
CA GLU A 955 25.81 -19.86 -14.40
C GLU A 955 26.87 -20.62 -13.57
N GLN A 956 27.99 -20.02 -13.22
CA GLN A 956 29.14 -20.74 -12.66
C GLN A 956 29.36 -20.67 -11.14
N ASN A 957 28.80 -19.73 -10.37
CA ASN A 957 28.95 -19.70 -8.90
C ASN A 957 27.97 -18.81 -8.14
N ASN A 958 27.16 -19.38 -7.29
CA ASN A 958 26.02 -18.73 -6.66
C ASN A 958 26.22 -18.27 -5.19
N THR A 959 27.44 -18.22 -4.61
CA THR A 959 27.52 -18.06 -3.15
C THR A 959 28.50 -17.02 -2.59
N ALA A 960 29.21 -16.22 -3.39
CA ALA A 960 30.22 -15.31 -2.84
C ALA A 960 30.33 -13.93 -3.52
N THR A 961 29.32 -13.48 -4.23
CA THR A 961 29.41 -12.29 -5.10
C THR A 961 28.98 -10.95 -4.46
N ASN A 962 28.22 -10.98 -3.37
CA ASN A 962 27.53 -9.80 -2.84
C ASN A 962 28.44 -8.61 -2.52
N THR A 963 29.60 -8.84 -1.89
CA THR A 963 30.49 -7.76 -1.40
C THR A 963 31.10 -6.94 -2.53
N VAL A 964 31.50 -7.57 -3.65
CA VAL A 964 32.12 -6.86 -4.77
C VAL A 964 31.07 -6.23 -5.67
N ASP A 965 29.92 -6.89 -5.88
CA ASP A 965 28.79 -6.34 -6.62
C ASP A 965 28.19 -5.12 -5.90
N GLU A 966 28.15 -5.12 -4.57
CA GLU A 966 27.76 -3.96 -3.76
C GLU A 966 28.76 -2.79 -3.93
N ALA A 967 30.08 -3.08 -3.94
CA ALA A 967 31.10 -2.07 -4.17
C ALA A 967 31.03 -1.50 -5.60
N VAL A 968 30.76 -2.33 -6.61
CA VAL A 968 30.54 -1.88 -8.00
C VAL A 968 29.31 -0.98 -8.09
N ASN A 969 28.22 -1.39 -7.45
CA ASN A 969 26.98 -0.59 -7.44
C ASN A 969 27.17 0.74 -6.68
N ALA A 970 27.92 0.76 -5.59
CA ALA A 970 28.23 1.97 -4.86
C ALA A 970 29.10 2.92 -5.71
N ALA A 971 30.15 2.40 -6.38
CA ALA A 971 31.03 3.20 -7.24
C ALA A 971 30.31 3.78 -8.48
N THR A 972 29.29 3.10 -9.01
CA THR A 972 28.51 3.56 -10.16
C THR A 972 27.44 4.57 -9.79
N ASN A 973 26.85 4.48 -8.60
CA ASN A 973 25.82 5.44 -8.14
C ASN A 973 26.40 6.84 -7.86
N VAL A 974 27.69 6.98 -7.65
CA VAL A 974 28.37 8.28 -7.47
C VAL A 974 28.53 9.03 -8.81
N ALA A 975 28.43 8.35 -9.95
CA ALA A 975 28.74 8.91 -11.27
C ALA A 975 27.56 9.52 -12.03
N VAL A 976 26.33 9.34 -11.59
CA VAL A 976 25.15 9.82 -12.32
C VAL A 976 24.52 11.03 -11.64
N VAL A 977 25.12 12.19 -11.85
CA VAL A 977 24.46 13.50 -11.67
C VAL A 977 24.09 14.02 -13.05
N PRO A 978 22.84 14.01 -13.49
CA PRO A 978 22.48 14.67 -14.73
C PRO A 978 22.56 16.19 -14.53
N VAL A 979 23.41 16.83 -15.29
CA VAL A 979 23.41 18.30 -15.44
C VAL A 979 22.25 18.65 -16.36
N TYR A 980 21.19 19.25 -15.81
CA TYR A 980 20.16 19.92 -16.61
C TYR A 980 20.46 21.42 -16.67
N PRO A 981 20.27 22.08 -17.82
CA PRO A 981 20.44 23.51 -17.96
C PRO A 981 19.34 24.28 -17.24
N ASP A 982 19.72 25.45 -16.69
CA ASP A 982 18.85 26.46 -16.09
C ASP A 982 17.67 26.82 -17.03
N GLU A 983 16.46 26.69 -16.54
CA GLU A 983 15.33 27.52 -16.96
C GLU A 983 14.57 27.99 -15.72
N ASN A 984 14.66 29.28 -15.50
CA ASN A 984 13.80 30.06 -14.61
C ASN A 984 12.34 29.88 -15.05
N GLU A 985 11.42 29.54 -14.14
CA GLU A 985 10.15 30.30 -13.98
C GLU A 985 9.29 29.75 -12.83
N ALA A 986 8.81 30.71 -12.06
CA ALA A 986 7.56 30.78 -11.30
C ALA A 986 7.37 29.87 -10.08
N GLU A 987 7.48 30.51 -8.92
CA GLU A 987 6.89 30.13 -7.64
C GLU A 987 5.37 29.88 -7.76
N GLU A 988 4.93 28.70 -7.42
CA GLU A 988 3.61 28.46 -6.86
C GLU A 988 3.70 27.70 -5.54
N VAL A 989 3.54 28.43 -4.46
CA VAL A 989 3.50 27.92 -3.11
C VAL A 989 2.19 27.18 -2.92
N VAL A 990 2.23 25.85 -3.00
CA VAL A 990 1.09 25.03 -2.57
C VAL A 990 1.25 24.75 -1.07
N SER A 991 0.55 25.54 -0.25
CA SER A 991 0.40 25.25 1.17
C SER A 991 -0.60 24.12 1.37
N PHE A 992 -0.14 22.97 1.87
CA PHE A 992 -1.04 21.95 2.40
C PHE A 992 -1.43 22.33 3.83
N ALA A 993 -2.70 22.66 4.03
CA ALA A 993 -3.33 22.76 5.34
C ALA A 993 -3.68 21.34 5.88
#